data_7309a2f72cce4e5e605a383e6557b207
#
_entry.id   7309a2f72cce4e5e605a383e6557b207
#
_cell.length_a   1.000
_cell.length_b   1.000
_cell.length_c   1.000
_cell.angle_alpha   90.00
_cell.angle_beta   90.00
_cell.angle_gamma   90.00
#
_symmetry.space_group_name_H-M   'P 1'
#
loop_
_entity.id
_entity.type
_entity.pdbx_description
1 polymer ?
#
loop_
_entity_poly.entity_id
_entity_poly.type
_entity_poly.pdbx_seq_one_letter_code
_entity_poly.pdbx_strand_id
1 'polypeptide(L)'
;MARKTPIERYRNIGISAHIDAGKTTTTERILFYTGVSHKLGEVHDGGATTDWMAQEQERGITITSAAVTCFWQGMDRTLPEHRINIIDTPGHVDFTIEVERSMRVLDGAVMVYDAVGGVQPQSETVWRQANKYRVPRLAFVNKMDRPGADFFRVRQMMIDRLKANPVPIVIPIGSEEHFTGVVDLRLMRAIIWDEESQGMTFSYEPIPENLLATANEWREKMVSEAAEASEALMTEYLETGDLTVDEITEGLRIRTIAGEIQPMLCGSAFKNKGVQRMLDAVVELMPSPVDIPPVSGTDEDGNEVSRKADDNEKFSALAFKLMTDPYVGQLTFVRVYSGVLSKGDSVYNPIRGKKERIGRIVQMHANNRIEVDEIRAGDIAACVGLKDVTTGETLCDPDAVITLVRMEFPEPVISQAIEPKTKADQEKMGIALQRLASEDPSFRIRTDEESGQTIISGMGELHLEIIVDRMKREFGVEANIGKPQVTYRETVRKTVTDVDGKFVRQSGGKGQYGHVVFTLEPQEPGSGVAFVDATKGGVVPREFIGAVEKGVLEATNTGVLAGYPVVDVKVTLTFGSYHEVDSSELAFKMAAIFGFKEAAKRASPVILEPVMSVEVETPEEYAGNVMGDLSSRRGLVQGMEEMVGGGKIIRAEVPLSEMFGYSTVLRSMSQGRATYTMEFKHYAEAPRNVADAIIAARGNKG
;
A
#
# COMPACT_ATOMS: atom_id res chain seq x y z
N MET A 1 25.75 23.63 -0.30
CA MET A 1 26.48 23.28 0.97
C MET A 1 26.83 21.81 0.97
N ALA A 2 27.82 21.36 1.76
CA ALA A 2 28.09 19.93 1.91
C ALA A 2 26.93 19.24 2.64
N ARG A 3 26.67 17.97 2.33
CA ARG A 3 25.66 17.12 3.02
C ARG A 3 26.06 16.97 4.51
N LYS A 4 25.13 17.18 5.43
CA LYS A 4 25.40 17.05 6.88
C LYS A 4 25.63 15.58 7.29
N THR A 5 24.78 14.70 6.80
CA THR A 5 24.90 13.24 7.00
C THR A 5 25.22 12.60 5.65
N PRO A 6 26.28 11.79 5.53
CA PRO A 6 26.55 11.04 4.30
C PRO A 6 25.38 10.16 3.90
N ILE A 7 25.12 10.00 2.60
CA ILE A 7 23.94 9.27 2.10
C ILE A 7 23.97 7.79 2.51
N GLU A 8 25.14 7.21 2.68
CA GLU A 8 25.38 5.84 3.13
C GLU A 8 24.87 5.61 4.57
N ARG A 9 24.70 6.70 5.32
CA ARG A 9 24.16 6.68 6.70
C ARG A 9 22.67 7.05 6.78
N TYR A 10 21.99 7.10 5.64
CA TYR A 10 20.54 7.24 5.62
C TYR A 10 19.87 5.88 5.73
N ARG A 11 18.74 5.84 6.45
CA ARG A 11 17.84 4.69 6.50
C ARG A 11 16.41 5.19 6.33
N ASN A 12 15.80 4.92 5.18
CA ASN A 12 14.41 5.23 4.91
C ASN A 12 13.59 3.98 5.15
N ILE A 13 12.99 3.87 6.31
CA ILE A 13 12.30 2.66 6.77
C ILE A 13 10.83 2.91 7.01
N GLY A 14 10.03 1.88 6.73
CA GLY A 14 8.63 1.80 7.13
C GLY A 14 8.45 0.89 8.33
N ILE A 15 7.51 1.22 9.19
CA ILE A 15 7.06 0.32 10.25
C ILE A 15 5.67 -0.15 9.88
N SER A 16 5.53 -1.44 9.69
CA SER A 16 4.29 -2.09 9.27
C SER A 16 3.93 -3.22 10.21
N ALA A 17 2.66 -3.38 10.47
CA ALA A 17 2.15 -4.39 11.38
C ALA A 17 0.68 -4.69 11.11
N HIS A 18 0.21 -5.82 11.60
CA HIS A 18 -1.21 -6.04 11.80
C HIS A 18 -1.78 -5.09 12.86
N ILE A 19 -3.09 -4.86 12.82
CA ILE A 19 -3.82 -4.09 13.85
C ILE A 19 -3.49 -4.66 15.23
N ASP A 20 -3.27 -3.79 16.18
CA ASP A 20 -2.92 -4.13 17.56
C ASP A 20 -1.60 -4.92 17.78
N ALA A 21 -0.78 -5.14 16.76
CA ALA A 21 0.55 -5.76 16.99
C ALA A 21 1.55 -4.83 17.73
N GLY A 22 1.18 -3.59 17.99
CA GLY A 22 1.99 -2.62 18.73
C GLY A 22 2.87 -1.75 17.83
N LYS A 23 2.45 -1.51 16.61
CA LYS A 23 3.15 -0.65 15.65
C LYS A 23 3.39 0.75 16.20
N THR A 24 2.32 1.46 16.56
CA THR A 24 2.41 2.84 17.08
C THR A 24 3.24 2.91 18.35
N THR A 25 3.07 1.94 19.28
CA THR A 25 3.89 1.85 20.48
C THR A 25 5.37 1.69 20.15
N THR A 26 5.69 0.84 19.17
CA THR A 26 7.09 0.66 18.71
C THR A 26 7.65 1.95 18.13
N THR A 27 6.91 2.65 17.29
CA THR A 27 7.31 3.93 16.70
C THR A 27 7.52 4.99 17.78
N GLU A 28 6.61 5.12 18.75
CA GLU A 28 6.76 6.05 19.87
C GLU A 28 8.00 5.75 20.73
N ARG A 29 8.35 4.48 20.96
CA ARG A 29 9.57 4.10 21.65
C ARG A 29 10.83 4.48 20.85
N ILE A 30 10.80 4.33 19.53
CA ILE A 30 11.90 4.79 18.66
C ILE A 30 12.08 6.29 18.80
N LEU A 31 11.01 7.08 18.74
CA LEU A 31 11.06 8.54 18.88
C LEU A 31 11.57 8.97 20.25
N PHE A 32 11.22 8.24 21.29
CA PHE A 32 11.72 8.48 22.65
C PHE A 32 13.21 8.19 22.78
N TYR A 33 13.69 7.02 22.33
CA TYR A 33 15.10 6.66 22.46
C TYR A 33 16.03 7.47 21.55
N THR A 34 15.52 8.00 20.47
CA THR A 34 16.27 8.91 19.57
C THR A 34 16.20 10.38 20.01
N GLY A 35 15.50 10.69 21.10
CA GLY A 35 15.42 12.04 21.67
C GLY A 35 14.48 12.98 20.91
N VAL A 36 13.69 12.49 19.98
CA VAL A 36 12.69 13.28 19.24
C VAL A 36 11.47 13.60 20.13
N SER A 37 11.07 12.65 20.97
CA SER A 37 10.04 12.84 21.99
C SER A 37 10.65 12.83 23.38
N HIS A 38 10.17 13.71 24.25
CA HIS A 38 10.59 13.79 25.66
C HIS A 38 9.68 13.01 26.61
N LYS A 39 8.58 12.47 26.09
CA LYS A 39 7.62 11.66 26.86
C LYS A 39 7.33 10.38 26.07
N LEU A 40 7.11 9.31 26.84
CA LEU A 40 6.56 8.07 26.26
C LEU A 40 5.10 8.34 25.91
N GLY A 41 4.78 8.39 24.61
CA GLY A 41 3.42 8.46 24.12
C GLY A 41 2.72 7.12 24.36
N GLU A 42 1.55 7.13 25.00
CA GLU A 42 0.70 5.95 25.14
C GLU A 42 -0.49 6.09 24.19
N VAL A 43 -0.73 5.06 23.39
CA VAL A 43 -1.83 5.03 22.41
C VAL A 43 -3.18 5.15 23.09
N HIS A 44 -3.35 4.48 24.23
CA HIS A 44 -4.61 4.47 24.99
C HIS A 44 -4.96 5.83 25.62
N ASP A 45 -3.96 6.68 25.85
CA ASP A 45 -4.16 8.00 26.43
C ASP A 45 -4.24 9.12 25.36
N GLY A 46 -4.26 8.76 24.07
CA GLY A 46 -4.28 9.72 22.96
C GLY A 46 -3.02 10.58 22.85
N GLY A 47 -1.92 10.13 23.46
CA GLY A 47 -0.65 10.86 23.53
C GLY A 47 0.36 10.49 22.44
N ALA A 48 -0.02 9.68 21.46
CA ALA A 48 0.89 9.25 20.40
C ALA A 48 1.23 10.41 19.44
N THR A 49 2.50 10.58 19.16
CA THR A 49 3.03 11.65 18.28
C THR A 49 2.72 11.42 16.81
N THR A 50 2.64 10.16 16.41
CA THR A 50 2.41 9.75 15.02
C THR A 50 0.94 9.73 14.64
N ASP A 51 0.04 9.50 15.59
CA ASP A 51 -1.41 9.51 15.39
C ASP A 51 -1.95 10.93 15.67
N TRP A 52 -1.80 11.82 14.70
CA TRP A 52 -2.11 13.25 14.85
C TRP A 52 -3.56 13.61 14.53
N MET A 53 -4.29 12.75 13.83
CA MET A 53 -5.72 12.97 13.55
C MET A 53 -6.56 12.59 14.76
N ALA A 54 -7.58 13.41 15.07
CA ALA A 54 -8.52 13.08 16.14
C ALA A 54 -9.18 11.70 15.97
N GLN A 55 -9.44 11.30 14.73
CA GLN A 55 -10.01 10.00 14.39
C GLN A 55 -9.05 8.85 14.70
N GLU A 56 -7.74 9.03 14.51
CA GLU A 56 -6.72 8.03 14.86
C GLU A 56 -6.68 7.84 16.36
N GLN A 57 -6.69 8.93 17.12
CA GLN A 57 -6.68 8.91 18.57
C GLN A 57 -7.97 8.32 19.17
N GLU A 58 -9.14 8.69 18.64
CA GLU A 58 -10.43 8.18 19.09
C GLU A 58 -10.62 6.68 18.81
N ARG A 59 -10.09 6.18 17.70
CA ARG A 59 -10.26 4.78 17.25
C ARG A 59 -9.08 3.88 17.62
N GLY A 60 -7.95 4.46 18.02
CA GLY A 60 -6.71 3.74 18.33
C GLY A 60 -6.08 3.04 17.12
N ILE A 61 -6.31 3.55 15.90
CA ILE A 61 -5.78 3.01 14.65
C ILE A 61 -5.07 4.10 13.85
N THR A 62 -3.96 3.77 13.21
CA THR A 62 -3.31 4.66 12.25
C THR A 62 -4.08 4.64 10.93
N ILE A 63 -4.50 5.80 10.47
CA ILE A 63 -5.27 6.01 9.23
C ILE A 63 -4.35 6.51 8.12
N THR A 64 -3.50 7.48 8.45
CA THR A 64 -2.58 8.11 7.50
C THR A 64 -1.13 7.83 7.88
N SER A 65 -0.28 7.62 6.87
CA SER A 65 1.15 7.47 7.12
C SER A 65 1.77 8.79 7.59
N ALA A 66 2.54 8.74 8.68
CA ALA A 66 3.34 9.86 9.17
C ALA A 66 4.81 9.65 8.81
N ALA A 67 5.51 10.70 8.39
CA ALA A 67 6.94 10.66 8.11
C ALA A 67 7.68 11.48 9.16
N VAL A 68 8.62 10.85 9.86
CA VAL A 68 9.40 11.48 10.93
C VAL A 68 10.89 11.19 10.74
N THR A 69 11.73 12.20 10.94
CA THR A 69 13.19 12.06 10.92
C THR A 69 13.75 11.97 12.34
N CYS A 70 14.62 11.01 12.57
CA CYS A 70 15.39 10.87 13.82
C CYS A 70 16.83 10.47 13.54
N PHE A 71 17.67 10.47 14.58
CA PHE A 71 19.08 10.15 14.50
C PHE A 71 19.44 9.08 15.52
N TRP A 72 20.34 8.17 15.13
CA TRP A 72 20.77 7.07 15.97
C TRP A 72 22.27 6.82 15.85
N GLN A 73 22.93 6.55 17.00
CA GLN A 73 24.37 6.29 17.11
C GLN A 73 24.68 4.93 17.75
N GLY A 74 23.70 4.05 17.81
CA GLY A 74 23.81 2.74 18.51
C GLY A 74 23.45 2.82 19.99
N MET A 75 23.17 1.66 20.58
CA MET A 75 22.90 1.53 22.01
C MET A 75 24.04 2.08 22.86
N ASP A 76 25.29 1.75 22.48
CA ASP A 76 26.51 2.16 23.17
C ASP A 76 27.05 3.53 22.69
N ARG A 77 26.35 4.20 21.78
CA ARG A 77 26.76 5.46 21.13
C ARG A 77 28.15 5.39 20.46
N THR A 78 28.51 4.20 20.00
CA THR A 78 29.80 3.93 19.33
C THR A 78 29.70 3.97 17.81
N LEU A 79 28.48 3.88 17.26
CA LEU A 79 28.25 3.97 15.83
C LEU A 79 28.29 5.42 15.35
N PRO A 80 28.72 5.67 14.12
CA PRO A 80 28.56 6.97 13.51
C PRO A 80 27.06 7.33 13.43
N GLU A 81 26.77 8.61 13.56
CA GLU A 81 25.39 9.08 13.50
C GLU A 81 24.73 8.71 12.17
N HIS A 82 23.61 8.00 12.26
CA HIS A 82 22.74 7.66 11.13
C HIS A 82 21.46 8.48 11.19
N ARG A 83 21.02 8.92 10.02
CA ARG A 83 19.74 9.57 9.85
C ARG A 83 18.70 8.54 9.46
N ILE A 84 17.67 8.40 10.27
CA ILE A 84 16.58 7.46 10.04
C ILE A 84 15.32 8.26 9.74
N ASN A 85 14.76 8.08 8.55
CA ASN A 85 13.46 8.58 8.19
C ASN A 85 12.47 7.42 8.34
N ILE A 86 11.49 7.61 9.22
CA ILE A 86 10.48 6.59 9.54
C ILE A 86 9.19 6.99 8.88
N ILE A 87 8.57 6.07 8.15
CA ILE A 87 7.20 6.19 7.68
C ILE A 87 6.36 5.17 8.45
N ASP A 88 5.48 5.67 9.31
CA ASP A 88 4.52 4.86 10.03
C ASP A 88 3.33 4.56 9.12
N THR A 89 3.07 3.27 8.81
CA THR A 89 2.05 2.86 7.84
C THR A 89 0.79 2.36 8.55
N PRO A 90 -0.42 2.60 7.99
CA PRO A 90 -1.64 2.03 8.54
C PRO A 90 -1.59 0.50 8.60
N GLY A 91 -2.24 -0.08 9.60
CA GLY A 91 -2.40 -1.53 9.73
C GLY A 91 -3.74 -2.06 9.23
N HIS A 92 -4.69 -1.19 8.85
CA HIS A 92 -6.04 -1.59 8.46
C HIS A 92 -6.15 -1.79 6.94
N VAL A 93 -6.88 -2.83 6.52
CA VAL A 93 -7.03 -3.21 5.11
C VAL A 93 -7.70 -2.14 4.24
N ASP A 94 -8.59 -1.34 4.80
CA ASP A 94 -9.25 -0.24 4.07
C ASP A 94 -8.28 0.87 3.67
N PHE A 95 -7.08 0.90 4.27
CA PHE A 95 -6.01 1.84 3.97
C PHE A 95 -4.82 1.21 3.23
N THR A 96 -5.08 0.14 2.49
CA THR A 96 -4.06 -0.57 1.69
C THR A 96 -3.25 0.37 0.80
N ILE A 97 -3.88 1.45 0.31
CA ILE A 97 -3.22 2.45 -0.52
C ILE A 97 -2.10 3.20 0.23
N GLU A 98 -2.28 3.51 1.51
CA GLU A 98 -1.24 4.17 2.31
C GLU A 98 -0.03 3.25 2.51
N VAL A 99 -0.28 1.95 2.64
CA VAL A 99 0.78 0.94 2.68
C VAL A 99 1.50 0.83 1.33
N GLU A 100 0.76 0.80 0.23
CA GLU A 100 1.30 0.78 -1.13
C GLU A 100 2.21 1.99 -1.41
N ARG A 101 1.75 3.19 -1.06
CA ARG A 101 2.54 4.43 -1.18
C ARG A 101 3.83 4.37 -0.38
N SER A 102 3.74 3.90 0.85
CA SER A 102 4.88 3.78 1.74
C SER A 102 5.90 2.79 1.18
N MET A 103 5.46 1.59 0.80
CA MET A 103 6.33 0.55 0.25
C MET A 103 7.06 0.99 -1.02
N ARG A 104 6.45 1.86 -1.84
CA ARG A 104 7.06 2.39 -3.06
C ARG A 104 8.26 3.30 -2.80
N VAL A 105 8.26 4.02 -1.69
CA VAL A 105 9.28 5.04 -1.39
C VAL A 105 10.28 4.63 -0.32
N LEU A 106 10.06 3.51 0.36
CA LEU A 106 10.92 2.97 1.39
C LEU A 106 12.11 2.21 0.78
N ASP A 107 13.23 2.26 1.48
CA ASP A 107 14.42 1.45 1.16
C ASP A 107 14.41 0.14 1.96
N GLY A 108 13.71 0.10 3.08
CA GLY A 108 13.53 -1.06 3.92
C GLY A 108 12.32 -0.96 4.83
N ALA A 109 11.90 -2.06 5.42
CA ALA A 109 10.76 -2.11 6.32
C ALA A 109 11.03 -2.95 7.57
N VAL A 110 10.49 -2.51 8.70
CA VAL A 110 10.39 -3.30 9.92
C VAL A 110 8.97 -3.84 10.02
N MET A 111 8.86 -5.15 9.97
CA MET A 111 7.60 -5.87 10.11
C MET A 111 7.41 -6.27 11.56
N VAL A 112 6.43 -5.68 12.23
CA VAL A 112 6.14 -5.96 13.64
C VAL A 112 5.06 -7.05 13.73
N TYR A 113 5.39 -8.14 14.41
CA TYR A 113 4.50 -9.27 14.66
C TYR A 113 4.13 -9.34 16.14
N ASP A 114 2.90 -9.73 16.43
CA ASP A 114 2.48 -10.04 17.79
C ASP A 114 3.01 -11.43 18.19
N ALA A 115 3.68 -11.54 19.32
CA ALA A 115 4.26 -12.80 19.79
C ALA A 115 3.20 -13.88 20.07
N VAL A 116 1.96 -13.49 20.31
CA VAL A 116 0.81 -14.38 20.53
C VAL A 116 0.06 -14.65 19.23
N GLY A 117 -0.35 -13.60 18.50
CA GLY A 117 -1.10 -13.70 17.24
C GLY A 117 -0.26 -14.19 16.05
N GLY A 118 1.03 -13.88 16.02
CA GLY A 118 1.93 -14.27 14.95
C GLY A 118 1.62 -13.60 13.62
N VAL A 119 1.67 -14.37 12.54
CA VAL A 119 1.33 -13.91 11.20
C VAL A 119 -0.17 -13.91 11.01
N GLN A 120 -0.73 -12.75 10.71
CA GLN A 120 -2.16 -12.52 10.52
C GLN A 120 -2.43 -12.06 9.07
N PRO A 121 -3.68 -12.05 8.57
CA PRO A 121 -3.97 -11.78 7.14
C PRO A 121 -3.39 -10.47 6.63
N GLN A 122 -3.47 -9.42 7.43
CA GLN A 122 -2.91 -8.12 7.07
C GLN A 122 -1.38 -8.18 6.93
N SER A 123 -0.71 -9.00 7.74
CA SER A 123 0.72 -9.26 7.58
C SER A 123 1.02 -9.87 6.21
N GLU A 124 0.17 -10.80 5.74
CA GLU A 124 0.33 -11.42 4.43
C GLU A 124 0.15 -10.41 3.29
N THR A 125 -0.83 -9.51 3.40
CA THR A 125 -1.08 -8.46 2.41
C THR A 125 0.08 -7.47 2.33
N VAL A 126 0.54 -6.97 3.47
CA VAL A 126 1.71 -6.07 3.53
C VAL A 126 2.97 -6.77 3.01
N TRP A 127 3.12 -8.05 3.32
CA TRP A 127 4.24 -8.87 2.83
C TRP A 127 4.25 -9.00 1.30
N ARG A 128 3.08 -9.22 0.68
CA ARG A 128 2.94 -9.26 -0.79
C ARG A 128 3.30 -7.91 -1.42
N GLN A 129 2.87 -6.81 -0.82
CA GLN A 129 3.24 -5.46 -1.29
C GLN A 129 4.75 -5.22 -1.18
N ALA A 130 5.37 -5.60 -0.06
CA ALA A 130 6.81 -5.51 0.09
C ALA A 130 7.57 -6.38 -0.92
N ASN A 131 7.05 -7.56 -1.27
CA ASN A 131 7.60 -8.39 -2.35
C ASN A 131 7.50 -7.71 -3.72
N LYS A 132 6.36 -7.09 -4.03
CA LYS A 132 6.13 -6.36 -5.29
C LYS A 132 7.19 -5.28 -5.52
N TYR A 133 7.54 -4.55 -4.48
CA TYR A 133 8.54 -3.48 -4.54
C TYR A 133 9.95 -3.93 -4.13
N ARG A 134 10.15 -5.21 -3.87
CA ARG A 134 11.45 -5.79 -3.45
C ARG A 134 12.06 -5.08 -2.24
N VAL A 135 11.22 -4.71 -1.28
CA VAL A 135 11.67 -4.00 -0.07
C VAL A 135 12.33 -4.97 0.91
N PRO A 136 13.60 -4.78 1.29
CA PRO A 136 14.26 -5.53 2.35
C PRO A 136 13.53 -5.38 3.69
N ARG A 137 13.53 -6.44 4.51
CA ARG A 137 12.72 -6.49 5.74
C ARG A 137 13.49 -7.02 6.93
N LEU A 138 13.22 -6.40 8.09
CA LEU A 138 13.48 -6.96 9.42
C LEU A 138 12.16 -7.43 10.02
N ALA A 139 12.20 -8.49 10.81
CA ALA A 139 11.08 -8.95 11.61
C ALA A 139 11.30 -8.61 13.10
N PHE A 140 10.35 -7.94 13.72
CA PHE A 140 10.36 -7.63 15.14
C PHE A 140 9.15 -8.27 15.80
N VAL A 141 9.39 -9.31 16.61
CA VAL A 141 8.34 -10.00 17.38
C VAL A 141 8.11 -9.24 18.67
N ASN A 142 7.03 -8.49 18.72
CA ASN A 142 6.64 -7.63 19.81
C ASN A 142 5.71 -8.34 20.81
N LYS A 143 5.55 -7.75 21.97
CA LYS A 143 4.66 -8.26 23.05
C LYS A 143 5.10 -9.61 23.64
N MET A 144 6.39 -9.82 23.76
CA MET A 144 6.96 -11.02 24.39
C MET A 144 6.55 -11.17 25.86
N ASP A 145 6.04 -10.10 26.47
CA ASP A 145 5.53 -10.05 27.86
C ASP A 145 4.11 -10.60 28.02
N ARG A 146 3.40 -10.90 26.94
CA ARG A 146 2.01 -11.37 26.99
C ARG A 146 1.91 -12.88 27.20
N PRO A 147 0.86 -13.35 27.91
CA PRO A 147 0.57 -14.79 28.02
C PRO A 147 0.38 -15.45 26.66
N GLY A 148 1.05 -16.56 26.41
CA GLY A 148 1.06 -17.28 25.15
C GLY A 148 2.09 -16.78 24.13
N ALA A 149 2.97 -15.85 24.50
CA ALA A 149 4.03 -15.35 23.64
C ALA A 149 5.05 -16.47 23.30
N ASP A 150 5.30 -16.68 22.00
CA ASP A 150 6.23 -17.68 21.50
C ASP A 150 6.95 -17.20 20.23
N PHE A 151 8.22 -16.84 20.41
CA PHE A 151 9.08 -16.33 19.35
C PHE A 151 9.31 -17.35 18.21
N PHE A 152 9.58 -18.60 18.55
CA PHE A 152 9.90 -19.63 17.56
C PHE A 152 8.67 -20.10 16.78
N ARG A 153 7.50 -20.07 17.40
CA ARG A 153 6.23 -20.31 16.73
C ARG A 153 5.96 -19.23 15.68
N VAL A 154 6.18 -17.95 16.00
CA VAL A 154 6.04 -16.86 15.03
C VAL A 154 7.02 -17.06 13.87
N ARG A 155 8.26 -17.47 14.14
CA ARG A 155 9.23 -17.82 13.10
C ARG A 155 8.69 -18.90 12.17
N GLN A 156 8.13 -19.96 12.72
CA GLN A 156 7.57 -21.05 11.90
C GLN A 156 6.38 -20.56 11.06
N MET A 157 5.50 -19.73 11.63
CA MET A 157 4.39 -19.12 10.89
C MET A 157 4.88 -18.25 9.71
N MET A 158 5.98 -17.51 9.88
CA MET A 158 6.58 -16.74 8.78
C MET A 158 7.05 -17.65 7.63
N ILE A 159 7.65 -18.79 7.95
CA ILE A 159 8.06 -19.79 6.94
C ILE A 159 6.84 -20.35 6.22
N ASP A 160 5.85 -20.80 6.95
CA ASP A 160 4.71 -21.53 6.42
C ASP A 160 3.77 -20.63 5.60
N ARG A 161 3.46 -19.43 6.10
CA ARG A 161 2.47 -18.52 5.52
C ARG A 161 3.08 -17.50 4.56
N LEU A 162 4.25 -16.95 4.89
CA LEU A 162 4.88 -15.90 4.09
C LEU A 162 5.95 -16.42 3.13
N LYS A 163 6.33 -17.70 3.25
CA LYS A 163 7.46 -18.29 2.52
C LYS A 163 8.75 -17.49 2.74
N ALA A 164 8.89 -16.94 3.94
CA ALA A 164 10.04 -16.16 4.36
C ALA A 164 11.21 -17.05 4.78
N ASN A 165 12.39 -16.47 4.86
CA ASN A 165 13.57 -17.06 5.48
C ASN A 165 13.98 -16.23 6.72
N PRO A 166 13.24 -16.33 7.84
CA PRO A 166 13.52 -15.56 9.03
C PRO A 166 14.74 -16.12 9.77
N VAL A 167 15.74 -15.28 9.96
CA VAL A 167 17.01 -15.61 10.62
C VAL A 167 17.07 -14.87 11.95
N PRO A 168 16.87 -15.55 13.08
CA PRO A 168 17.06 -14.94 14.39
C PRO A 168 18.49 -14.42 14.58
N ILE A 169 18.60 -13.15 14.93
CA ILE A 169 19.87 -12.51 15.33
C ILE A 169 19.91 -12.25 16.82
N VAL A 170 18.76 -12.34 17.47
CA VAL A 170 18.60 -12.44 18.91
C VAL A 170 17.60 -13.55 19.24
N ILE A 171 17.68 -14.09 20.44
CA ILE A 171 16.66 -14.98 21.01
C ILE A 171 16.17 -14.42 22.34
N PRO A 172 14.90 -14.66 22.74
CA PRO A 172 14.38 -14.10 23.98
C PRO A 172 14.96 -14.77 25.21
N ILE A 173 15.11 -14.00 26.29
CA ILE A 173 15.40 -14.50 27.64
C ILE A 173 14.07 -14.53 28.40
N GLY A 174 13.50 -15.72 28.52
CA GLY A 174 12.17 -15.91 29.06
C GLY A 174 11.04 -15.52 28.09
N SER A 175 9.83 -15.66 28.54
CA SER A 175 8.61 -15.27 27.86
C SER A 175 7.56 -14.85 28.87
N GLU A 176 6.50 -14.20 28.42
CA GLU A 176 5.41 -13.73 29.28
C GLU A 176 5.94 -12.82 30.42
N GLU A 177 5.49 -13.02 31.65
CA GLU A 177 5.93 -12.24 32.80
C GLU A 177 7.44 -12.41 33.12
N HIS A 178 8.06 -13.46 32.61
CA HIS A 178 9.49 -13.75 32.77
C HIS A 178 10.37 -13.22 31.64
N PHE A 179 9.82 -12.48 30.69
CA PHE A 179 10.59 -11.85 29.63
C PHE A 179 11.44 -10.68 30.17
N THR A 180 12.76 -10.87 30.25
CA THR A 180 13.67 -9.90 30.85
C THR A 180 14.58 -9.20 29.85
N GLY A 181 14.86 -9.83 28.72
CA GLY A 181 15.79 -9.32 27.72
C GLY A 181 15.99 -10.28 26.58
N VAL A 182 17.11 -10.11 25.87
CA VAL A 182 17.46 -10.94 24.71
C VAL A 182 18.90 -11.41 24.79
N VAL A 183 19.21 -12.52 24.11
CA VAL A 183 20.58 -12.95 23.82
C VAL A 183 20.94 -12.44 22.44
N ASP A 184 21.96 -11.61 22.34
CA ASP A 184 22.55 -11.21 21.05
C ASP A 184 23.45 -12.34 20.54
N LEU A 185 23.02 -13.01 19.48
CA LEU A 185 23.69 -14.17 18.92
C LEU A 185 24.99 -13.80 18.19
N ARG A 186 25.10 -12.56 17.75
CA ARG A 186 26.32 -12.07 17.09
C ARG A 186 27.47 -11.91 18.08
N LEU A 187 27.18 -11.32 19.23
CA LEU A 187 28.15 -11.03 20.29
C LEU A 187 28.17 -12.09 21.40
N MET A 188 27.24 -13.03 21.39
CA MET A 188 27.06 -14.08 22.39
C MET A 188 27.05 -13.54 23.83
N ARG A 189 26.17 -12.57 24.06
CA ARG A 189 25.93 -11.97 25.36
C ARG A 189 24.45 -11.65 25.55
N ALA A 190 24.02 -11.63 26.80
CA ALA A 190 22.68 -11.19 27.16
C ALA A 190 22.60 -9.68 27.22
N ILE A 191 21.44 -9.11 26.83
CA ILE A 191 21.10 -7.70 26.99
C ILE A 191 19.87 -7.65 27.89
N ILE A 192 20.00 -7.02 29.06
CA ILE A 192 18.93 -6.89 30.06
C ILE A 192 18.61 -5.41 30.21
N TRP A 193 17.33 -5.06 30.01
CA TRP A 193 16.85 -3.68 30.18
C TRP A 193 16.32 -3.45 31.59
N ASP A 194 16.64 -2.27 32.13
CA ASP A 194 16.15 -1.83 33.43
C ASP A 194 14.76 -1.20 33.29
N GLU A 195 13.77 -1.73 34.01
CA GLU A 195 12.39 -1.24 33.97
C GLU A 195 12.21 0.11 34.66
N GLU A 196 12.97 0.38 35.73
CA GLU A 196 12.84 1.64 36.48
C GLU A 196 13.29 2.85 35.65
N SER A 197 14.25 2.65 34.79
CA SER A 197 14.74 3.68 33.83
C SER A 197 13.89 3.80 32.57
N GLN A 198 12.76 3.11 32.46
CA GLN A 198 11.98 2.99 31.24
C GLN A 198 12.80 2.48 30.04
N GLY A 199 13.72 1.56 30.30
CA GLY A 199 14.60 0.97 29.29
C GLY A 199 15.73 1.88 28.80
N MET A 200 15.91 3.06 29.40
CA MET A 200 17.02 3.96 29.06
C MET A 200 18.39 3.39 29.43
N THR A 201 18.44 2.57 30.47
CA THR A 201 19.61 1.85 30.89
C THR A 201 19.46 0.36 30.66
N PHE A 202 20.56 -0.30 30.32
CA PHE A 202 20.65 -1.71 30.05
C PHE A 202 22.00 -2.23 30.52
N SER A 203 22.10 -3.54 30.75
CA SER A 203 23.36 -4.20 31.07
C SER A 203 23.65 -5.32 30.08
N TYR A 204 24.95 -5.56 29.88
CA TYR A 204 25.43 -6.75 29.18
C TYR A 204 25.82 -7.80 30.22
N GLU A 205 25.27 -8.97 30.07
CA GLU A 205 25.46 -10.07 31.00
C GLU A 205 25.86 -11.36 30.29
N PRO A 206 26.48 -12.32 30.97
CA PRO A 206 26.67 -13.65 30.42
C PRO A 206 25.33 -14.29 30.04
N ILE A 207 25.34 -15.12 29.02
CA ILE A 207 24.15 -15.89 28.62
C ILE A 207 23.73 -16.80 29.77
N PRO A 208 22.43 -16.82 30.17
CA PRO A 208 21.94 -17.77 31.16
C PRO A 208 22.28 -19.20 30.78
N GLU A 209 22.73 -20.00 31.73
CA GLU A 209 23.23 -21.37 31.50
C GLU A 209 22.20 -22.26 30.81
N ASN A 210 20.93 -22.11 31.16
CA ASN A 210 19.80 -22.84 30.55
C ASN A 210 19.53 -22.45 29.08
N LEU A 211 20.05 -21.31 28.60
CA LEU A 211 19.88 -20.85 27.22
C LEU A 211 21.16 -21.03 26.38
N LEU A 212 22.28 -21.38 26.98
CA LEU A 212 23.55 -21.44 26.28
C LEU A 212 23.55 -22.42 25.10
N ALA A 213 22.95 -23.60 25.28
CA ALA A 213 22.85 -24.60 24.21
C ALA A 213 21.99 -24.08 23.04
N THR A 214 20.84 -23.48 23.36
CA THR A 214 19.94 -22.87 22.37
C THR A 214 20.61 -21.71 21.66
N ALA A 215 21.35 -20.86 22.39
CA ALA A 215 22.06 -19.74 21.80
C ALA A 215 23.16 -20.20 20.81
N ASN A 216 23.92 -21.26 21.18
CA ASN A 216 24.91 -21.83 20.27
C ASN A 216 24.28 -22.42 19.00
N GLU A 217 23.18 -23.14 19.12
CA GLU A 217 22.45 -23.70 17.97
C GLU A 217 22.00 -22.60 17.01
N TRP A 218 21.38 -21.54 17.53
CA TRP A 218 20.87 -20.46 16.70
C TRP A 218 21.98 -19.55 16.16
N ARG A 219 23.08 -19.40 16.88
CA ARG A 219 24.27 -18.73 16.36
C ARG A 219 24.85 -19.48 15.16
N GLU A 220 24.98 -20.79 15.24
CA GLU A 220 25.48 -21.61 14.12
C GLU A 220 24.60 -21.42 12.87
N LYS A 221 23.29 -21.46 13.04
CA LYS A 221 22.34 -21.19 11.94
C LYS A 221 22.51 -19.78 11.36
N MET A 222 22.63 -18.77 12.21
CA MET A 222 22.84 -17.39 11.78
C MET A 222 24.16 -17.22 11.04
N VAL A 223 25.25 -17.78 11.54
CA VAL A 223 26.59 -17.71 10.90
C VAL A 223 26.57 -18.44 9.56
N SER A 224 25.93 -19.60 9.46
CA SER A 224 25.76 -20.33 8.20
C SER A 224 25.02 -19.48 7.15
N GLU A 225 23.94 -18.83 7.54
CA GLU A 225 23.21 -17.91 6.64
C GLU A 225 24.05 -16.70 6.22
N ALA A 226 24.86 -16.15 7.12
CA ALA A 226 25.77 -15.06 6.78
C ALA A 226 26.86 -15.51 5.79
N ALA A 227 27.39 -16.71 5.96
CA ALA A 227 28.42 -17.27 5.10
C ALA A 227 27.98 -17.45 3.65
N GLU A 228 26.69 -17.72 3.41
CA GLU A 228 26.12 -17.88 2.07
C GLU A 228 26.10 -16.58 1.24
N ALA A 229 26.43 -15.45 1.83
CA ALA A 229 26.43 -14.16 1.13
C ALA A 229 27.51 -14.04 0.05
N SER A 230 28.64 -14.71 0.22
CA SER A 230 29.72 -14.69 -0.76
C SER A 230 30.62 -15.94 -0.65
N GLU A 231 31.31 -16.25 -1.76
CA GLU A 231 32.26 -17.34 -1.80
C GLU A 231 33.42 -17.16 -0.77
N ALA A 232 33.84 -15.92 -0.54
CA ALA A 232 34.87 -15.61 0.44
C ALA A 232 34.45 -15.93 1.87
N LEU A 233 33.24 -15.50 2.27
CA LEU A 233 32.70 -15.78 3.59
C LEU A 233 32.40 -17.27 3.79
N MET A 234 31.93 -17.97 2.75
CA MET A 234 31.73 -19.41 2.81
C MET A 234 33.03 -20.17 2.97
N THR A 235 34.10 -19.77 2.29
CA THR A 235 35.43 -20.38 2.42
C THR A 235 35.95 -20.20 3.84
N GLU A 236 35.91 -18.98 4.38
CA GLU A 236 36.33 -18.70 5.76
C GLU A 236 35.57 -19.55 6.78
N TYR A 237 34.23 -19.61 6.62
CA TYR A 237 33.38 -20.43 7.50
C TYR A 237 33.69 -21.92 7.43
N LEU A 238 33.97 -22.46 6.25
CA LEU A 238 34.32 -23.87 6.08
C LEU A 238 35.74 -24.20 6.66
N GLU A 239 36.66 -23.25 6.62
CA GLU A 239 38.03 -23.42 7.14
C GLU A 239 38.08 -23.26 8.66
N THR A 240 37.38 -22.28 9.22
CA THR A 240 37.46 -21.92 10.63
C THR A 240 36.33 -22.45 11.51
N GLY A 241 35.20 -22.74 10.90
CA GLY A 241 33.93 -23.14 11.57
C GLY A 241 33.16 -21.97 12.16
N ASP A 242 33.62 -20.71 12.03
CA ASP A 242 32.95 -19.50 12.51
C ASP A 242 33.33 -18.31 11.62
N LEU A 243 32.68 -17.17 11.84
CA LEU A 243 32.97 -15.88 11.22
C LEU A 243 33.15 -14.83 12.31
N THR A 244 33.94 -13.80 12.02
CA THR A 244 34.05 -12.63 12.90
C THR A 244 32.76 -11.85 12.97
N VAL A 245 32.59 -11.01 13.97
CA VAL A 245 31.39 -10.17 14.14
C VAL A 245 31.14 -9.28 12.92
N ASP A 246 32.17 -8.73 12.33
CA ASP A 246 32.08 -7.87 11.15
C ASP A 246 31.66 -8.66 9.91
N GLU A 247 32.24 -9.84 9.70
CA GLU A 247 31.88 -10.76 8.61
C GLU A 247 30.45 -11.27 8.72
N ILE A 248 30.00 -11.60 9.94
CA ILE A 248 28.59 -11.95 10.19
C ILE A 248 27.67 -10.78 9.80
N THR A 249 28.02 -9.58 10.24
CA THR A 249 27.22 -8.37 9.96
C THR A 249 27.18 -8.08 8.46
N GLU A 250 28.33 -8.17 7.77
CA GLU A 250 28.43 -7.99 6.32
C GLU A 250 27.60 -9.02 5.57
N GLY A 251 27.74 -10.30 5.90
CA GLY A 251 27.00 -11.38 5.25
C GLY A 251 25.49 -11.27 5.43
N LEU A 252 25.04 -11.00 6.65
CA LEU A 252 23.63 -10.77 6.95
C LEU A 252 23.10 -9.55 6.21
N ARG A 253 23.86 -8.46 6.14
CA ARG A 253 23.47 -7.24 5.43
C ARG A 253 23.29 -7.49 3.94
N ILE A 254 24.24 -8.14 3.28
CA ILE A 254 24.20 -8.46 1.86
C ILE A 254 22.93 -9.24 1.54
N ARG A 255 22.65 -10.30 2.28
CA ARG A 255 21.50 -11.17 2.04
C ARG A 255 20.16 -10.51 2.42
N THR A 256 20.16 -9.64 3.44
CA THR A 256 18.96 -8.86 3.80
C THR A 256 18.60 -7.88 2.70
N ILE A 257 19.58 -7.15 2.15
CA ILE A 257 19.36 -6.20 1.05
C ILE A 257 18.92 -6.93 -0.22
N ALA A 258 19.45 -8.12 -0.48
CA ALA A 258 19.02 -8.97 -1.58
C ALA A 258 17.60 -9.56 -1.40
N GLY A 259 17.02 -9.45 -0.19
CA GLY A 259 15.72 -10.01 0.14
C GLY A 259 15.69 -11.53 0.36
N GLU A 260 16.86 -12.15 0.47
CA GLU A 260 17.02 -13.60 0.64
C GLU A 260 16.74 -14.08 2.07
N ILE A 261 17.03 -13.23 3.04
CA ILE A 261 16.77 -13.47 4.46
C ILE A 261 16.04 -12.28 5.09
N GLN A 262 15.38 -12.54 6.22
CA GLN A 262 14.77 -11.53 7.06
C GLN A 262 15.32 -11.68 8.48
N PRO A 263 16.26 -10.82 8.91
CA PRO A 263 16.74 -10.82 10.28
C PRO A 263 15.60 -10.68 11.27
N MET A 264 15.58 -11.52 12.28
CA MET A 264 14.48 -11.61 13.24
C MET A 264 14.93 -11.26 14.64
N LEU A 265 14.20 -10.32 15.25
CA LEU A 265 14.42 -9.84 16.61
C LEU A 265 13.12 -9.98 17.41
N CYS A 266 13.22 -9.76 18.70
CA CYS A 266 12.07 -9.74 19.59
C CYS A 266 12.20 -8.70 20.70
N GLY A 267 11.08 -8.38 21.31
CA GLY A 267 11.01 -7.44 22.40
C GLY A 267 9.59 -7.24 22.94
N SER A 268 9.46 -6.26 23.81
CA SER A 268 8.18 -5.70 24.23
C SER A 268 8.30 -4.18 24.25
N ALA A 269 7.72 -3.53 23.24
CA ALA A 269 7.73 -2.07 23.16
C ALA A 269 7.01 -1.45 24.37
N PHE A 270 5.91 -2.05 24.84
CA PHE A 270 5.19 -1.59 26.02
C PHE A 270 6.05 -1.65 27.28
N LYS A 271 6.83 -2.71 27.46
CA LYS A 271 7.74 -2.91 28.59
C LYS A 271 9.13 -2.30 28.35
N ASN A 272 9.31 -1.54 27.28
CA ASN A 272 10.56 -0.82 26.97
C ASN A 272 11.78 -1.75 26.78
N LYS A 273 11.59 -2.93 26.18
CA LYS A 273 12.65 -3.93 26.00
C LYS A 273 12.81 -4.28 24.50
N GLY A 274 14.02 -4.27 24.01
CA GLY A 274 14.42 -4.76 22.69
C GLY A 274 14.36 -3.74 21.55
N VAL A 275 13.73 -2.58 21.70
CA VAL A 275 13.57 -1.59 20.63
C VAL A 275 14.90 -0.98 20.21
N GLN A 276 15.80 -0.66 21.16
CA GLN A 276 17.12 -0.11 20.83
C GLN A 276 17.96 -1.13 20.05
N ARG A 277 17.90 -2.42 20.42
CA ARG A 277 18.62 -3.46 19.64
C ARG A 277 18.07 -3.60 18.23
N MET A 278 16.77 -3.40 18.04
CA MET A 278 16.17 -3.33 16.71
C MET A 278 16.69 -2.12 15.93
N LEU A 279 16.84 -0.95 16.56
CA LEU A 279 17.43 0.23 15.91
C LEU A 279 18.89 -0.03 15.48
N ASP A 280 19.68 -0.72 16.29
CA ASP A 280 21.02 -1.14 15.90
C ASP A 280 20.97 -2.05 14.66
N ALA A 281 20.05 -3.00 14.62
CA ALA A 281 19.85 -3.87 13.45
C ALA A 281 19.42 -3.09 12.19
N VAL A 282 18.59 -2.07 12.33
CA VAL A 282 18.24 -1.18 11.22
C VAL A 282 19.48 -0.51 10.63
N VAL A 283 20.34 0.03 11.47
CA VAL A 283 21.60 0.67 11.03
C VAL A 283 22.55 -0.33 10.41
N GLU A 284 22.70 -1.51 11.03
CA GLU A 284 23.66 -2.54 10.64
C GLU A 284 23.26 -3.29 9.37
N LEU A 285 21.98 -3.60 9.19
CA LEU A 285 21.50 -4.59 8.21
C LEU A 285 20.60 -4.02 7.11
N MET A 286 19.97 -2.86 7.32
CA MET A 286 19.07 -2.28 6.34
C MET A 286 19.82 -1.41 5.33
N PRO A 287 19.30 -1.29 4.08
CA PRO A 287 19.98 -0.54 3.04
C PRO A 287 19.92 0.97 3.26
N SER A 288 20.94 1.64 2.76
CA SER A 288 20.92 3.08 2.47
C SER A 288 20.39 3.33 1.05
N PRO A 289 20.09 4.57 0.67
CA PRO A 289 19.65 4.89 -0.70
C PRO A 289 20.63 4.48 -1.80
N VAL A 290 21.93 4.36 -1.50
CA VAL A 290 22.96 3.93 -2.47
C VAL A 290 23.09 2.40 -2.59
N ASP A 291 22.55 1.65 -1.64
CA ASP A 291 22.57 0.18 -1.67
C ASP A 291 21.43 -0.42 -2.50
N ILE A 292 20.42 0.38 -2.82
CA ILE A 292 19.29 -0.04 -3.66
C ILE A 292 19.58 0.25 -5.14
N PRO A 293 18.94 -0.48 -6.08
CA PRO A 293 19.11 -0.19 -7.50
C PRO A 293 18.74 1.26 -7.85
N PRO A 294 19.40 1.87 -8.87
CA PRO A 294 18.99 3.16 -9.40
C PRO A 294 17.51 3.18 -9.75
N VAL A 295 16.84 4.30 -9.47
CA VAL A 295 15.43 4.44 -9.84
C VAL A 295 15.28 4.46 -11.36
N SER A 296 14.34 3.71 -11.89
CA SER A 296 14.06 3.61 -13.33
C SER A 296 12.77 4.36 -13.70
N GLY A 297 12.72 4.76 -14.96
CA GLY A 297 11.58 5.43 -15.58
C GLY A 297 11.76 5.54 -17.08
N THR A 298 10.95 6.35 -17.73
CA THR A 298 11.00 6.59 -19.16
C THR A 298 11.27 8.06 -19.47
N ASP A 299 12.04 8.34 -20.53
CA ASP A 299 12.21 9.68 -21.06
C ASP A 299 11.00 10.12 -21.90
N GLU A 300 11.09 11.32 -22.53
CA GLU A 300 10.02 11.85 -23.38
C GLU A 300 9.78 11.02 -24.65
N ASP A 301 10.79 10.29 -25.11
CA ASP A 301 10.72 9.42 -26.29
C ASP A 301 10.25 7.99 -25.94
N GLY A 302 10.02 7.70 -24.65
CA GLY A 302 9.61 6.39 -24.16
C GLY A 302 10.76 5.40 -23.96
N ASN A 303 12.02 5.85 -24.01
CA ASN A 303 13.16 4.99 -23.72
C ASN A 303 13.33 4.82 -22.20
N GLU A 304 13.76 3.63 -21.81
CA GLU A 304 14.06 3.33 -20.41
C GLU A 304 15.34 4.08 -19.98
N VAL A 305 15.24 4.83 -18.90
CA VAL A 305 16.33 5.60 -18.29
C VAL A 305 16.36 5.39 -16.79
N SER A 306 17.52 5.61 -16.18
CA SER A 306 17.67 5.46 -14.74
C SER A 306 18.43 6.64 -14.12
N ARG A 307 18.26 6.82 -12.81
CA ARG A 307 18.98 7.83 -12.01
C ARG A 307 19.59 7.17 -10.77
N LYS A 308 20.85 7.44 -10.53
CA LYS A 308 21.54 7.01 -9.31
C LYS A 308 21.18 7.93 -8.14
N ALA A 309 21.26 7.40 -6.94
CA ALA A 309 21.10 8.19 -5.71
C ALA A 309 22.39 9.02 -5.43
N ASP A 310 22.57 10.09 -6.20
CA ASP A 310 23.72 10.98 -6.15
C ASP A 310 23.23 12.44 -6.26
N ASP A 311 23.81 13.32 -5.45
CA ASP A 311 23.51 14.77 -5.45
C ASP A 311 23.91 15.45 -6.76
N ASN A 312 24.88 14.91 -7.49
CA ASN A 312 25.35 15.45 -8.76
C ASN A 312 24.52 15.02 -9.97
N GLU A 313 23.63 14.05 -9.78
CA GLU A 313 22.67 13.63 -10.81
C GLU A 313 21.61 14.70 -11.04
N LYS A 314 20.94 14.63 -12.18
CA LYS A 314 19.74 15.42 -12.46
C LYS A 314 18.62 15.09 -11.50
N PHE A 315 17.92 16.11 -11.02
CA PHE A 315 16.85 15.97 -10.03
C PHE A 315 15.73 15.05 -10.54
N SER A 316 15.33 14.13 -9.66
CA SER A 316 14.11 13.35 -9.82
C SER A 316 13.52 13.00 -8.45
N ALA A 317 12.21 13.09 -8.34
CA ALA A 317 11.45 12.78 -7.13
C ALA A 317 10.08 12.23 -7.47
N LEU A 318 9.51 11.49 -6.54
CA LEU A 318 8.14 10.98 -6.60
C LEU A 318 7.29 11.68 -5.55
N ALA A 319 6.19 12.28 -5.97
CA ALA A 319 5.15 12.79 -5.08
C ALA A 319 4.29 11.60 -4.63
N PHE A 320 4.48 11.14 -3.40
CA PHE A 320 3.83 9.93 -2.93
C PHE A 320 2.64 10.16 -2.00
N LYS A 321 2.50 11.38 -1.48
CA LYS A 321 1.39 11.74 -0.60
C LYS A 321 1.08 13.23 -0.69
N LEU A 322 -0.21 13.54 -0.73
CA LEU A 322 -0.73 14.90 -0.55
C LEU A 322 -1.46 15.00 0.79
N MET A 323 -1.37 16.12 1.42
CA MET A 323 -2.08 16.42 2.67
C MET A 323 -2.48 17.89 2.69
N THR A 324 -3.69 18.19 3.14
CA THR A 324 -4.14 19.55 3.35
C THR A 324 -3.88 19.95 4.78
N ASP A 325 -3.11 21.02 4.95
CA ASP A 325 -2.79 21.60 6.25
C ASP A 325 -3.58 22.89 6.45
N PRO A 326 -4.24 23.10 7.62
CA PRO A 326 -5.04 24.29 7.87
C PRO A 326 -4.27 25.60 7.82
N TYR A 327 -2.96 25.57 8.11
CA TYR A 327 -2.13 26.77 8.22
C TYR A 327 -1.23 27.03 7.01
N VAL A 328 -0.81 25.96 6.34
CA VAL A 328 0.18 26.03 5.27
C VAL A 328 -0.44 25.77 3.89
N GLY A 329 -1.63 25.19 3.86
CA GLY A 329 -2.30 24.76 2.64
C GLY A 329 -1.87 23.36 2.21
N GLN A 330 -1.79 23.14 0.91
CA GLN A 330 -1.44 21.82 0.38
C GLN A 330 0.05 21.51 0.58
N LEU A 331 0.32 20.38 1.23
CA LEU A 331 1.63 19.76 1.39
C LEU A 331 1.75 18.60 0.40
N THR A 332 2.79 18.60 -0.40
CA THR A 332 3.12 17.49 -1.31
C THR A 332 4.37 16.80 -0.78
N PHE A 333 4.21 15.61 -0.22
CA PHE A 333 5.33 14.79 0.25
C PHE A 333 6.03 14.15 -0.92
N VAL A 334 7.34 14.34 -0.99
CA VAL A 334 8.20 13.82 -2.04
C VAL A 334 9.33 12.96 -1.48
N ARG A 335 9.66 11.88 -2.19
CA ARG A 335 10.92 11.16 -2.04
C ARG A 335 11.85 11.60 -3.16
N VAL A 336 12.98 12.18 -2.80
CA VAL A 336 14.05 12.53 -3.75
C VAL A 336 14.88 11.30 -4.06
N TYR A 337 14.96 10.92 -5.33
CA TYR A 337 15.77 9.79 -5.77
C TYR A 337 17.14 10.20 -6.28
N SER A 338 17.26 11.39 -6.88
CA SER A 338 18.50 11.91 -7.44
C SER A 338 18.55 13.43 -7.41
N GLY A 339 19.73 13.98 -7.37
CA GLY A 339 19.97 15.41 -7.45
C GLY A 339 19.65 16.18 -6.18
N VAL A 340 19.54 17.48 -6.33
CA VAL A 340 19.25 18.46 -5.25
C VAL A 340 18.08 19.32 -5.68
N LEU A 341 17.15 19.57 -4.76
CA LEU A 341 16.04 20.49 -4.93
C LEU A 341 16.14 21.61 -3.91
N SER A 342 16.14 22.84 -4.37
CA SER A 342 16.22 24.03 -3.55
C SER A 342 14.90 24.80 -3.57
N LYS A 343 14.66 25.55 -2.51
CA LYS A 343 13.56 26.52 -2.41
C LYS A 343 13.64 27.50 -3.58
N GLY A 344 12.51 27.67 -4.27
CA GLY A 344 12.40 28.55 -5.42
C GLY A 344 12.73 27.90 -6.77
N ASP A 345 13.23 26.66 -6.78
CA ASP A 345 13.49 25.94 -8.02
C ASP A 345 12.22 25.66 -8.82
N SER A 346 12.39 25.56 -10.14
CA SER A 346 11.36 25.10 -11.04
C SER A 346 11.56 23.62 -11.34
N VAL A 347 10.50 22.83 -11.15
CA VAL A 347 10.45 21.41 -11.48
C VAL A 347 9.47 21.16 -12.60
N TYR A 348 9.65 20.06 -13.31
CA TYR A 348 8.76 19.63 -14.39
C TYR A 348 7.98 18.40 -13.97
N ASN A 349 6.67 18.45 -14.20
CA ASN A 349 5.78 17.30 -14.05
C ASN A 349 5.50 16.71 -15.45
N PRO A 350 6.14 15.61 -15.85
CA PRO A 350 6.02 15.06 -17.19
C PRO A 350 4.61 14.50 -17.48
N ILE A 351 3.87 14.10 -16.44
CA ILE A 351 2.52 13.57 -16.58
C ILE A 351 1.51 14.66 -16.92
N ARG A 352 1.69 15.85 -16.34
CA ARG A 352 0.85 17.04 -16.61
C ARG A 352 1.39 17.91 -17.75
N GLY A 353 2.63 17.70 -18.16
CA GLY A 353 3.29 18.56 -19.13
C GLY A 353 3.49 20.00 -18.64
N LYS A 354 3.64 20.19 -17.33
CA LYS A 354 3.70 21.51 -16.70
C LYS A 354 4.95 21.70 -15.84
N LYS A 355 5.47 22.94 -15.88
CA LYS A 355 6.48 23.39 -14.91
C LYS A 355 5.79 23.97 -13.68
N GLU A 356 6.30 23.64 -12.52
CA GLU A 356 5.85 24.18 -11.24
C GLU A 356 7.01 24.72 -10.42
N ARG A 357 6.73 25.69 -9.57
CA ARG A 357 7.74 26.33 -8.73
C ARG A 357 7.58 25.87 -7.28
N ILE A 358 8.69 25.45 -6.69
CA ILE A 358 8.77 25.08 -5.28
C ILE A 358 8.73 26.36 -4.43
N GLY A 359 7.73 26.50 -3.59
CA GLY A 359 7.62 27.65 -2.65
C GLY A 359 8.54 27.43 -1.45
N ARG A 360 8.12 26.55 -0.55
CA ARG A 360 8.86 26.19 0.66
C ARG A 360 9.08 24.68 0.72
N ILE A 361 10.11 24.27 1.43
CA ILE A 361 10.38 22.85 1.71
C ILE A 361 10.37 22.65 3.22
N VAL A 362 9.62 21.67 3.68
CA VAL A 362 9.40 21.38 5.10
C VAL A 362 9.78 19.95 5.42
N GLN A 363 10.61 19.74 6.42
CA GLN A 363 10.87 18.43 7.01
C GLN A 363 10.09 18.27 8.31
N MET A 364 9.57 17.08 8.53
CA MET A 364 8.82 16.73 9.73
C MET A 364 9.75 16.13 10.79
N HIS A 365 9.78 16.75 11.96
CA HIS A 365 10.49 16.27 13.14
C HIS A 365 9.47 16.13 14.28
N ALA A 366 8.89 14.96 14.43
CA ALA A 366 7.73 14.74 15.29
C ALA A 366 6.58 15.71 14.92
N ASN A 367 6.06 16.46 15.88
CA ASN A 367 5.02 17.47 15.66
C ASN A 367 5.57 18.81 15.16
N ASN A 368 6.88 18.94 15.02
CA ASN A 368 7.54 20.16 14.57
C ASN A 368 7.81 20.13 13.08
N ARG A 369 7.53 21.23 12.42
CA ARG A 369 7.83 21.47 11.01
C ARG A 369 9.05 22.35 10.93
N ILE A 370 10.10 21.88 10.29
CA ILE A 370 11.33 22.63 10.09
C ILE A 370 11.43 22.99 8.62
N GLU A 371 11.42 24.30 8.33
CA GLU A 371 11.69 24.79 6.99
C GLU A 371 13.17 24.58 6.66
N VAL A 372 13.44 24.02 5.48
CA VAL A 372 14.80 23.78 4.96
C VAL A 372 14.95 24.44 3.60
N ASP A 373 16.18 24.87 3.28
CA ASP A 373 16.45 25.55 2.02
C ASP A 373 16.62 24.57 0.84
N GLU A 374 17.09 23.36 1.12
CA GLU A 374 17.35 22.32 0.11
C GLU A 374 17.11 20.91 0.67
N ILE A 375 16.75 20.00 -0.23
CA ILE A 375 16.70 18.55 -0.01
C ILE A 375 17.47 17.83 -1.11
N ARG A 376 17.97 16.65 -0.80
CA ARG A 376 18.93 15.92 -1.61
C ARG A 376 18.50 14.48 -1.85
N ALA A 377 19.19 13.78 -2.75
CA ALA A 377 18.97 12.36 -3.00
C ALA A 377 18.86 11.56 -1.68
N GLY A 378 17.82 10.76 -1.55
CA GLY A 378 17.49 10.01 -0.35
C GLY A 378 16.62 10.74 0.67
N ASP A 379 16.39 12.04 0.53
CA ASP A 379 15.52 12.79 1.45
C ASP A 379 14.03 12.53 1.19
N ILE A 380 13.28 12.61 2.28
CA ILE A 380 11.82 12.65 2.30
C ILE A 380 11.43 13.99 2.92
N ALA A 381 10.63 14.79 2.22
CA ALA A 381 10.19 16.09 2.70
C ALA A 381 8.86 16.50 2.07
N ALA A 382 8.23 17.54 2.60
CA ALA A 382 7.03 18.14 2.04
C ALA A 382 7.34 19.42 1.28
N CYS A 383 6.85 19.54 0.06
CA CYS A 383 6.92 20.76 -0.75
C CYS A 383 5.61 21.53 -0.64
N VAL A 384 5.72 22.85 -0.48
CA VAL A 384 4.60 23.78 -0.46
C VAL A 384 4.61 24.62 -1.74
N GLY A 385 3.45 24.90 -2.29
CA GLY A 385 3.30 25.77 -3.46
C GLY A 385 3.07 25.05 -4.78
N LEU A 386 3.07 23.72 -4.77
CA LEU A 386 2.68 22.90 -5.93
C LEU A 386 1.15 22.92 -6.07
N LYS A 387 0.64 23.18 -7.29
CA LYS A 387 -0.81 23.37 -7.50
C LYS A 387 -1.46 22.22 -8.26
N ASP A 388 -0.75 21.66 -9.22
CA ASP A 388 -1.29 20.69 -10.18
C ASP A 388 -0.69 19.27 -10.01
N VAL A 389 -0.10 18.97 -8.86
CA VAL A 389 0.51 17.66 -8.56
C VAL A 389 -0.49 16.78 -7.86
N THR A 390 -0.58 15.52 -8.29
CA THR A 390 -1.33 14.46 -7.59
C THR A 390 -0.41 13.34 -7.13
N THR A 391 -0.94 12.49 -6.25
CA THR A 391 -0.18 11.36 -5.72
C THR A 391 0.23 10.39 -6.84
N GLY A 392 1.50 9.96 -6.82
CA GLY A 392 2.07 9.06 -7.81
C GLY A 392 2.73 9.75 -9.00
N GLU A 393 2.68 11.08 -9.06
CA GLU A 393 3.31 11.84 -10.14
C GLU A 393 4.79 12.12 -9.89
N THR A 394 5.53 12.23 -10.97
CA THR A 394 6.98 12.52 -10.95
C THR A 394 7.23 14.02 -11.00
N LEU A 395 8.23 14.46 -10.25
CA LEU A 395 8.83 15.79 -10.38
C LEU A 395 10.30 15.62 -10.79
N CYS A 396 10.72 16.29 -11.84
CA CYS A 396 12.09 16.15 -12.36
C CYS A 396 12.68 17.49 -12.84
N ASP A 397 13.97 17.44 -13.16
CA ASP A 397 14.66 18.55 -13.83
C ASP A 397 14.05 18.78 -15.20
N PRO A 398 13.65 20.02 -15.55
CA PRO A 398 13.09 20.34 -16.87
C PRO A 398 14.01 20.01 -18.05
N ASP A 399 15.32 20.00 -17.83
CA ASP A 399 16.33 19.76 -18.86
C ASP A 399 16.75 18.27 -18.95
N ALA A 400 16.20 17.43 -18.10
CA ALA A 400 16.46 15.98 -18.09
C ALA A 400 15.21 15.22 -17.62
N VAL A 401 14.22 15.18 -18.49
CA VAL A 401 12.91 14.62 -18.17
C VAL A 401 12.98 13.12 -17.96
N ILE A 402 12.37 12.68 -16.87
CA ILE A 402 12.13 11.27 -16.54
C ILE A 402 10.74 11.13 -15.93
N THR A 403 10.00 10.13 -16.38
CA THR A 403 8.76 9.71 -15.75
C THR A 403 9.02 8.41 -14.98
N LEU A 404 9.02 8.48 -13.67
CA LEU A 404 9.23 7.30 -12.82
C LEU A 404 8.07 6.33 -12.96
N VAL A 405 8.34 5.04 -12.72
CA VAL A 405 7.30 4.00 -12.74
C VAL A 405 6.16 4.40 -11.80
N ARG A 406 4.96 4.45 -12.35
CA ARG A 406 3.75 4.86 -11.62
C ARG A 406 3.39 3.87 -10.53
N MET A 407 2.78 4.38 -9.47
CA MET A 407 2.07 3.56 -8.51
C MET A 407 0.76 3.07 -9.13
N GLU A 408 0.45 1.80 -8.90
CA GLU A 408 -0.86 1.24 -9.22
C GLU A 408 -1.76 1.38 -7.99
N PHE A 409 -2.92 1.95 -8.18
CA PHE A 409 -3.88 2.13 -7.11
C PHE A 409 -5.06 1.16 -7.29
N PRO A 410 -5.52 0.51 -6.21
CA PRO A 410 -6.66 -0.37 -6.30
C PRO A 410 -7.93 0.40 -6.66
N GLU A 411 -8.78 -0.22 -7.48
CA GLU A 411 -10.08 0.35 -7.81
C GLU A 411 -11.07 0.20 -6.63
N PRO A 412 -11.91 1.20 -6.37
CA PRO A 412 -12.91 1.14 -5.32
C PRO A 412 -13.90 -0.02 -5.52
N VAL A 413 -14.35 -0.61 -4.43
CA VAL A 413 -15.28 -1.77 -4.45
C VAL A 413 -16.64 -1.47 -3.85
N ILE A 414 -16.79 -0.34 -3.14
CA ILE A 414 -18.03 0.09 -2.49
C ILE A 414 -18.34 1.53 -2.87
N SER A 415 -19.64 1.84 -2.99
CA SER A 415 -20.11 3.19 -3.32
C SER A 415 -21.28 3.60 -2.43
N GLN A 416 -21.38 4.89 -2.16
CA GLN A 416 -22.49 5.50 -1.41
C GLN A 416 -22.92 6.80 -2.08
N ALA A 417 -24.23 7.07 -2.08
CA ALA A 417 -24.74 8.40 -2.42
C ALA A 417 -24.49 9.35 -1.24
N ILE A 418 -24.10 10.58 -1.54
CA ILE A 418 -23.88 11.63 -0.55
C ILE A 418 -24.62 12.91 -0.98
N GLU A 419 -25.34 13.52 -0.05
CA GLU A 419 -26.09 14.75 -0.28
C GLU A 419 -25.82 15.75 0.85
N PRO A 420 -25.60 17.04 0.54
CA PRO A 420 -25.43 18.04 1.57
C PRO A 420 -26.73 18.22 2.35
N LYS A 421 -26.66 18.47 3.66
CA LYS A 421 -27.85 18.73 4.48
C LYS A 421 -28.55 20.04 4.11
N THR A 422 -27.79 21.01 3.61
CA THR A 422 -28.30 22.32 3.17
C THR A 422 -27.83 22.65 1.77
N LYS A 423 -28.61 23.46 1.04
CA LYS A 423 -28.20 23.94 -0.30
C LYS A 423 -26.94 24.81 -0.26
N ALA A 424 -26.71 25.54 0.83
CA ALA A 424 -25.52 26.35 1.02
C ALA A 424 -24.23 25.51 1.16
N ASP A 425 -24.36 24.24 1.57
CA ASP A 425 -23.22 23.34 1.74
C ASP A 425 -22.84 22.59 0.47
N GLN A 426 -23.63 22.72 -0.61
CA GLN A 426 -23.38 21.96 -1.84
C GLN A 426 -22.06 22.31 -2.50
N GLU A 427 -21.74 23.62 -2.60
CA GLU A 427 -20.48 24.08 -3.16
C GLU A 427 -19.29 23.69 -2.25
N LYS A 428 -19.46 23.86 -0.94
CA LYS A 428 -18.46 23.47 0.05
C LYS A 428 -18.20 21.97 0.03
N MET A 429 -19.26 21.17 -0.10
CA MET A 429 -19.15 19.71 -0.22
C MET A 429 -18.35 19.31 -1.47
N GLY A 430 -18.62 19.93 -2.61
CA GLY A 430 -17.87 19.68 -3.83
C GLY A 430 -16.38 19.98 -3.68
N ILE A 431 -16.04 21.10 -3.07
CA ILE A 431 -14.65 21.51 -2.80
C ILE A 431 -13.99 20.52 -1.83
N ALA A 432 -14.68 20.16 -0.74
CA ALA A 432 -14.17 19.24 0.27
C ALA A 432 -13.90 17.85 -0.33
N LEU A 433 -14.86 17.31 -1.07
CA LEU A 433 -14.71 16.00 -1.72
C LEU A 433 -13.59 16.00 -2.76
N GLN A 434 -13.45 17.06 -3.56
CA GLN A 434 -12.35 17.15 -4.51
C GLN A 434 -10.98 17.19 -3.85
N ARG A 435 -10.83 17.92 -2.74
CA ARG A 435 -9.58 17.92 -1.97
C ARG A 435 -9.27 16.53 -1.41
N LEU A 436 -10.25 15.88 -0.80
CA LEU A 436 -10.08 14.53 -0.27
C LEU A 436 -9.73 13.52 -1.38
N ALA A 437 -10.33 13.63 -2.56
CA ALA A 437 -9.99 12.80 -3.71
C ALA A 437 -8.58 13.07 -4.27
N SER A 438 -8.08 14.30 -4.15
CA SER A 438 -6.69 14.60 -4.54
C SER A 438 -5.65 13.99 -3.59
N GLU A 439 -6.03 13.82 -2.32
CA GLU A 439 -5.18 13.18 -1.30
C GLU A 439 -5.18 11.67 -1.44
N ASP A 440 -6.31 11.08 -1.80
CA ASP A 440 -6.52 9.63 -1.86
C ASP A 440 -6.99 9.15 -3.23
N PRO A 441 -6.10 8.60 -4.08
CA PRO A 441 -6.46 8.08 -5.40
C PRO A 441 -7.40 6.87 -5.39
N SER A 442 -7.58 6.16 -4.27
CA SER A 442 -8.57 5.08 -4.15
C SER A 442 -9.97 5.60 -3.82
N PHE A 443 -10.10 6.88 -3.51
CA PHE A 443 -11.37 7.56 -3.32
C PHE A 443 -11.82 8.22 -4.64
N ARG A 444 -13.00 7.87 -5.10
CA ARG A 444 -13.57 8.36 -6.36
C ARG A 444 -14.87 9.11 -6.13
N ILE A 445 -15.09 10.14 -6.93
CA ILE A 445 -16.32 10.93 -6.92
C ILE A 445 -16.90 10.92 -8.32
N ARG A 446 -18.18 10.67 -8.43
CA ARG A 446 -18.91 10.84 -9.69
C ARG A 446 -20.29 11.45 -9.41
N THR A 447 -20.83 12.13 -10.38
CA THR A 447 -22.24 12.53 -10.38
C THR A 447 -23.03 11.49 -11.18
N ASP A 448 -24.08 10.98 -10.61
CA ASP A 448 -25.04 10.12 -11.31
C ASP A 448 -25.88 11.01 -12.23
N GLU A 449 -25.78 10.79 -13.53
CA GLU A 449 -26.44 11.62 -14.54
C GLU A 449 -27.97 11.51 -14.51
N GLU A 450 -28.50 10.38 -14.05
CA GLU A 450 -29.95 10.14 -13.99
C GLU A 450 -30.56 10.76 -12.73
N SER A 451 -29.94 10.53 -11.56
CA SER A 451 -30.47 11.02 -10.28
C SER A 451 -29.94 12.40 -9.88
N GLY A 452 -28.87 12.87 -10.51
CA GLY A 452 -28.15 14.08 -10.12
C GLY A 452 -27.42 13.97 -8.77
N GLN A 453 -27.38 12.78 -8.16
CA GLN A 453 -26.74 12.54 -6.88
C GLN A 453 -25.22 12.46 -7.02
N THR A 454 -24.52 12.95 -6.01
CA THR A 454 -23.08 12.73 -5.89
C THR A 454 -22.84 11.34 -5.29
N ILE A 455 -22.07 10.52 -5.98
CA ILE A 455 -21.66 9.17 -5.56
C ILE A 455 -20.19 9.20 -5.16
N ILE A 456 -19.90 8.74 -3.95
CA ILE A 456 -18.55 8.51 -3.46
C ILE A 456 -18.25 7.02 -3.45
N SER A 457 -17.02 6.64 -3.81
CA SER A 457 -16.57 5.25 -3.90
C SER A 457 -15.24 5.08 -3.19
N GLY A 458 -15.06 3.94 -2.50
CA GLY A 458 -13.87 3.65 -1.71
C GLY A 458 -13.62 2.15 -1.53
N MET A 459 -12.62 1.83 -0.71
CA MET A 459 -12.14 0.45 -0.50
C MET A 459 -12.96 -0.34 0.52
N GLY A 460 -13.74 0.33 1.36
CA GLY A 460 -14.56 -0.30 2.40
C GLY A 460 -15.44 0.70 3.13
N GLU A 461 -16.33 0.19 3.98
CA GLU A 461 -17.27 1.03 4.76
C GLU A 461 -16.50 2.00 5.68
N LEU A 462 -15.48 1.51 6.38
CA LEU A 462 -14.67 2.35 7.26
C LEU A 462 -13.94 3.45 6.50
N HIS A 463 -13.42 3.15 5.30
CA HIS A 463 -12.78 4.15 4.46
C HIS A 463 -13.74 5.31 4.14
N LEU A 464 -14.94 5.02 3.66
CA LEU A 464 -15.94 6.05 3.34
C LEU A 464 -16.44 6.78 4.58
N GLU A 465 -16.61 6.09 5.71
CA GLU A 465 -16.98 6.70 6.99
C GLU A 465 -15.95 7.74 7.44
N ILE A 466 -14.67 7.42 7.33
CA ILE A 466 -13.58 8.33 7.68
C ILE A 466 -13.54 9.55 6.76
N ILE A 467 -13.72 9.35 5.45
CA ILE A 467 -13.80 10.46 4.48
C ILE A 467 -14.94 11.42 4.83
N VAL A 468 -16.11 10.89 5.15
CA VAL A 468 -17.29 11.72 5.53
C VAL A 468 -17.06 12.45 6.85
N ASP A 469 -16.45 11.80 7.83
CA ASP A 469 -16.13 12.41 9.10
C ASP A 469 -15.05 13.50 8.95
N ARG A 470 -14.03 13.29 8.10
CA ARG A 470 -13.05 14.31 7.72
C ARG A 470 -13.72 15.52 7.05
N MET A 471 -14.67 15.28 6.14
CA MET A 471 -15.42 16.35 5.50
C MET A 471 -16.14 17.23 6.53
N LYS A 472 -16.73 16.61 7.56
CA LYS A 472 -17.38 17.32 8.66
C LYS A 472 -16.38 18.10 9.53
N ARG A 473 -15.29 17.46 9.96
CA ARG A 473 -14.32 18.04 10.90
C ARG A 473 -13.42 19.08 10.28
N GLU A 474 -12.91 18.83 9.08
CA GLU A 474 -11.92 19.67 8.42
C GLU A 474 -12.55 20.78 7.58
N PHE A 475 -13.73 20.54 7.01
CA PHE A 475 -14.40 21.46 6.09
C PHE A 475 -15.72 22.02 6.64
N GLY A 476 -16.19 21.54 7.78
CA GLY A 476 -17.43 21.99 8.40
C GLY A 476 -18.68 21.66 7.58
N VAL A 477 -18.65 20.61 6.77
CA VAL A 477 -19.76 20.20 5.89
C VAL A 477 -20.40 18.93 6.42
N GLU A 478 -21.69 18.99 6.70
CA GLU A 478 -22.49 17.81 7.05
C GLU A 478 -23.30 17.32 5.85
N ALA A 479 -23.36 15.99 5.68
CA ALA A 479 -24.04 15.34 4.59
C ALA A 479 -24.94 14.18 5.05
N ASN A 480 -25.97 13.90 4.28
CA ASN A 480 -26.76 12.68 4.36
C ASN A 480 -26.11 11.62 3.48
N ILE A 481 -26.02 10.40 4.00
CA ILE A 481 -25.32 9.30 3.34
C ILE A 481 -26.32 8.18 3.06
N GLY A 482 -26.34 7.70 1.84
CA GLY A 482 -27.12 6.55 1.42
C GLY A 482 -26.52 5.23 1.91
N LYS A 483 -27.25 4.13 1.72
CA LYS A 483 -26.73 2.79 2.03
C LYS A 483 -25.58 2.43 1.10
N PRO A 484 -24.57 1.70 1.59
CA PRO A 484 -23.49 1.17 0.75
C PRO A 484 -24.02 0.29 -0.37
N GLN A 485 -23.43 0.42 -1.54
CA GLN A 485 -23.75 -0.40 -2.71
C GLN A 485 -22.47 -0.99 -3.28
N VAL A 486 -22.55 -2.23 -3.73
CA VAL A 486 -21.44 -2.93 -4.37
C VAL A 486 -21.17 -2.32 -5.75
N THR A 487 -19.93 -2.11 -6.07
CA THR A 487 -19.48 -1.71 -7.41
C THR A 487 -19.16 -2.97 -8.23
N TYR A 488 -20.10 -3.34 -9.11
CA TYR A 488 -19.92 -4.46 -10.01
C TYR A 488 -19.06 -4.09 -11.22
N ARG A 489 -18.66 -5.11 -11.98
CA ARG A 489 -17.96 -5.00 -13.27
C ARG A 489 -18.65 -5.90 -14.29
N GLU A 490 -18.32 -5.70 -15.55
CA GLU A 490 -18.72 -6.58 -16.64
C GLU A 490 -17.49 -7.13 -17.34
N THR A 491 -17.60 -8.29 -17.95
CA THR A 491 -16.59 -8.87 -18.84
C THR A 491 -17.26 -9.74 -19.90
N VAL A 492 -16.46 -10.28 -20.80
CA VAL A 492 -16.94 -11.17 -21.86
C VAL A 492 -16.29 -12.54 -21.75
N ARG A 493 -16.95 -13.59 -22.23
CA ARG A 493 -16.48 -14.98 -22.15
C ARG A 493 -15.94 -15.53 -23.45
N LYS A 494 -16.35 -14.96 -24.58
CA LYS A 494 -16.07 -15.48 -25.91
C LYS A 494 -15.33 -14.46 -26.75
N THR A 495 -14.45 -14.97 -27.59
CA THR A 495 -13.87 -14.17 -28.66
C THR A 495 -14.88 -14.02 -29.78
N VAL A 496 -15.07 -12.80 -30.28
CA VAL A 496 -15.82 -12.50 -31.48
C VAL A 496 -14.96 -11.73 -32.48
N THR A 497 -15.09 -12.08 -33.73
CA THR A 497 -14.32 -11.49 -34.85
C THR A 497 -15.22 -10.78 -35.83
N ASP A 498 -14.63 -9.90 -36.60
CA ASP A 498 -15.28 -9.23 -37.73
C ASP A 498 -16.59 -8.52 -37.36
N VAL A 499 -16.59 -7.82 -36.23
CA VAL A 499 -17.75 -7.05 -35.78
C VAL A 499 -17.66 -5.62 -36.31
N ASP A 500 -18.62 -5.26 -37.14
CA ASP A 500 -18.74 -3.93 -37.75
C ASP A 500 -19.29 -2.90 -36.76
N GLY A 501 -18.63 -1.76 -36.68
CA GLY A 501 -19.16 -0.54 -36.09
C GLY A 501 -19.23 0.58 -37.16
N LYS A 502 -20.44 1.05 -37.47
CA LYS A 502 -20.67 2.11 -38.43
C LYS A 502 -21.42 3.27 -37.84
N PHE A 503 -20.94 4.46 -38.12
CA PHE A 503 -21.66 5.69 -37.88
C PHE A 503 -21.78 6.47 -39.15
N VAL A 504 -22.98 6.52 -39.67
CA VAL A 504 -23.29 7.28 -40.94
C VAL A 504 -24.44 8.23 -40.66
N ARG A 505 -24.24 9.51 -40.84
CA ARG A 505 -25.26 10.53 -40.71
C ARG A 505 -25.19 11.49 -41.89
N GLN A 506 -26.31 11.62 -42.63
CA GLN A 506 -26.49 12.62 -43.66
C GLN A 506 -27.58 13.58 -43.22
N SER A 507 -27.24 14.84 -43.00
CA SER A 507 -28.20 15.90 -42.71
C SER A 507 -27.76 17.11 -43.52
N GLY A 508 -28.47 17.36 -44.65
CA GLY A 508 -28.48 18.59 -45.46
C GLY A 508 -27.20 19.44 -45.46
N GLY A 509 -26.02 18.87 -45.73
CA GLY A 509 -24.71 19.51 -45.69
C GLY A 509 -23.59 18.51 -45.66
N LYS A 510 -22.50 18.77 -44.92
CA LYS A 510 -21.39 17.83 -44.70
C LYS A 510 -21.88 16.62 -43.93
N GLY A 511 -21.78 15.42 -44.49
CA GLY A 511 -22.13 14.18 -43.86
C GLY A 511 -21.13 13.78 -42.76
N GLN A 512 -21.43 12.68 -42.01
CA GLN A 512 -20.50 12.08 -41.10
C GLN A 512 -20.38 10.59 -41.42
N TYR A 513 -19.15 10.08 -41.50
CA TYR A 513 -18.86 8.71 -41.83
C TYR A 513 -17.71 8.16 -40.97
N GLY A 514 -17.94 7.10 -40.27
CA GLY A 514 -16.94 6.30 -39.54
C GLY A 514 -17.26 4.82 -39.67
N HIS A 515 -16.27 3.99 -39.94
CA HIS A 515 -16.41 2.53 -40.03
C HIS A 515 -15.19 1.85 -39.46
N VAL A 516 -15.42 0.99 -38.53
CA VAL A 516 -14.40 0.15 -37.87
C VAL A 516 -14.86 -1.31 -37.81
N VAL A 517 -13.91 -2.23 -37.81
CA VAL A 517 -14.15 -3.66 -37.60
C VAL A 517 -13.28 -4.14 -36.47
N PHE A 518 -13.89 -4.75 -35.46
CA PHE A 518 -13.23 -5.21 -34.25
C PHE A 518 -13.19 -6.72 -34.12
N THR A 519 -12.10 -7.19 -33.49
CA THR A 519 -12.04 -8.46 -32.78
C THR A 519 -12.01 -8.16 -31.28
N LEU A 520 -12.91 -8.77 -30.52
CA LEU A 520 -12.99 -8.65 -29.06
C LEU A 520 -12.65 -9.99 -28.42
N GLU A 521 -11.68 -9.99 -27.53
CA GLU A 521 -11.18 -11.19 -26.84
C GLU A 521 -11.23 -11.00 -25.33
N PRO A 522 -11.63 -12.03 -24.54
CA PRO A 522 -11.41 -12.04 -23.09
C PRO A 522 -9.92 -12.10 -22.78
N GLN A 523 -9.52 -11.49 -21.68
CA GLN A 523 -8.17 -11.48 -21.15
C GLN A 523 -8.14 -12.07 -19.74
N GLU A 524 -6.94 -12.32 -19.21
CA GLU A 524 -6.76 -12.78 -17.84
C GLU A 524 -7.36 -11.80 -16.84
N PRO A 525 -7.93 -12.29 -15.71
CA PRO A 525 -8.45 -11.44 -14.66
C PRO A 525 -7.43 -10.43 -14.16
N GLY A 526 -7.84 -9.15 -14.05
CA GLY A 526 -6.99 -8.06 -13.62
C GLY A 526 -6.20 -7.35 -14.73
N SER A 527 -6.31 -7.79 -15.99
CA SER A 527 -5.59 -7.17 -17.13
C SER A 527 -6.19 -5.86 -17.62
N GLY A 528 -7.41 -5.52 -17.18
CA GLY A 528 -8.09 -4.29 -17.59
C GLY A 528 -8.55 -4.29 -19.04
N VAL A 529 -8.37 -3.17 -19.74
CA VAL A 529 -8.77 -3.00 -21.14
C VAL A 529 -7.54 -2.74 -21.99
N ALA A 530 -7.33 -3.55 -23.02
CA ALA A 530 -6.28 -3.37 -24.02
C ALA A 530 -6.86 -3.02 -25.37
N PHE A 531 -6.26 -2.06 -26.07
CA PHE A 531 -6.58 -1.70 -27.43
C PHE A 531 -5.36 -1.91 -28.33
N VAL A 532 -5.55 -2.56 -29.47
CA VAL A 532 -4.49 -2.83 -30.44
C VAL A 532 -4.97 -2.43 -31.85
N ASP A 533 -4.16 -1.66 -32.54
CA ASP A 533 -4.33 -1.37 -33.96
C ASP A 533 -3.58 -2.43 -34.79
N ALA A 534 -4.32 -3.24 -35.53
CA ALA A 534 -3.81 -4.24 -36.44
C ALA A 534 -4.16 -3.92 -37.91
N THR A 535 -4.60 -2.68 -38.23
CA THR A 535 -4.96 -2.28 -39.59
C THR A 535 -3.75 -2.26 -40.50
N LYS A 536 -3.97 -2.57 -41.78
CA LYS A 536 -2.95 -2.54 -42.81
C LYS A 536 -3.43 -1.65 -43.99
N GLY A 537 -2.49 -1.03 -44.69
CA GLY A 537 -2.79 -0.31 -45.94
C GLY A 537 -3.51 1.04 -45.75
N GLY A 538 -3.55 1.58 -44.53
CA GLY A 538 -4.17 2.90 -44.27
C GLY A 538 -5.69 2.90 -44.39
N VAL A 539 -6.36 1.78 -44.24
CA VAL A 539 -7.83 1.67 -44.30
C VAL A 539 -8.55 2.50 -43.25
N VAL A 540 -7.89 2.79 -42.15
CA VAL A 540 -8.25 3.82 -41.19
C VAL A 540 -7.07 4.79 -41.10
N PRO A 541 -7.23 6.07 -41.42
CA PRO A 541 -6.16 7.05 -41.28
C PRO A 541 -5.62 7.15 -39.87
N ARG A 542 -4.30 7.26 -39.71
CA ARG A 542 -3.64 7.30 -38.42
C ARG A 542 -4.19 8.36 -37.46
N GLU A 543 -4.60 9.49 -38.01
CA GLU A 543 -5.20 10.60 -37.26
C GLU A 543 -6.50 10.21 -36.53
N PHE A 544 -7.24 9.19 -37.01
CA PHE A 544 -8.49 8.75 -36.42
C PHE A 544 -8.35 7.55 -35.46
N ILE A 545 -7.20 6.88 -35.41
CA ILE A 545 -6.98 5.72 -34.53
C ILE A 545 -7.10 6.10 -33.05
N GLY A 546 -6.57 7.26 -32.66
CA GLY A 546 -6.75 7.78 -31.31
C GLY A 546 -8.22 8.07 -30.93
N ALA A 547 -9.03 8.47 -31.88
CA ALA A 547 -10.47 8.65 -31.69
C ALA A 547 -11.19 7.31 -31.54
N VAL A 548 -10.78 6.29 -32.28
CA VAL A 548 -11.30 4.91 -32.13
C VAL A 548 -10.98 4.36 -30.75
N GLU A 549 -9.75 4.48 -30.29
CA GLU A 549 -9.32 4.07 -28.94
C GLU A 549 -10.13 4.75 -27.85
N LYS A 550 -10.28 6.09 -27.93
CA LYS A 550 -11.11 6.86 -26.99
C LYS A 550 -12.57 6.39 -27.00
N GLY A 551 -13.13 6.07 -28.15
CA GLY A 551 -14.48 5.55 -28.29
C GLY A 551 -14.64 4.17 -27.63
N VAL A 552 -13.67 3.27 -27.80
CA VAL A 552 -13.64 1.97 -27.14
C VAL A 552 -13.59 2.14 -25.63
N LEU A 553 -12.68 2.97 -25.10
CA LEU A 553 -12.55 3.22 -23.65
C LEU A 553 -13.83 3.83 -23.06
N GLU A 554 -14.46 4.75 -23.76
CA GLU A 554 -15.75 5.33 -23.32
C GLU A 554 -16.86 4.27 -23.29
N ALA A 555 -16.93 3.40 -24.29
CA ALA A 555 -17.90 2.33 -24.35
C ALA A 555 -17.68 1.28 -23.27
N THR A 556 -16.43 0.95 -22.92
CA THR A 556 -16.10 0.05 -21.82
C THR A 556 -16.59 0.61 -20.49
N ASN A 557 -16.47 1.92 -20.26
CA ASN A 557 -16.90 2.55 -19.01
C ASN A 557 -18.43 2.56 -18.82
N THR A 558 -19.19 2.50 -19.89
CA THR A 558 -20.67 2.51 -19.84
C THR A 558 -21.31 1.13 -19.78
N GLY A 559 -20.52 0.07 -20.02
CA GLY A 559 -21.01 -1.32 -20.00
C GLY A 559 -22.02 -1.67 -21.07
N VAL A 560 -22.49 -2.90 -21.05
CA VAL A 560 -23.44 -3.43 -22.04
C VAL A 560 -24.62 -4.22 -21.42
N LEU A 561 -24.49 -4.67 -20.16
CA LEU A 561 -25.53 -5.42 -19.44
C LEU A 561 -26.28 -4.56 -18.43
N ALA A 562 -25.57 -3.91 -17.54
CA ALA A 562 -26.13 -3.18 -16.42
C ALA A 562 -25.44 -1.81 -16.20
N GLY A 563 -24.65 -1.35 -17.15
CA GLY A 563 -23.98 -0.05 -17.09
C GLY A 563 -22.76 -0.03 -16.17
N TYR A 564 -22.15 -1.18 -15.88
CA TYR A 564 -20.91 -1.26 -15.14
C TYR A 564 -19.70 -1.32 -16.09
N PRO A 565 -18.52 -0.85 -15.66
CA PRO A 565 -17.33 -0.90 -16.51
C PRO A 565 -16.99 -2.32 -16.97
N VAL A 566 -16.67 -2.46 -18.26
CA VAL A 566 -16.18 -3.70 -18.84
C VAL A 566 -14.68 -3.77 -18.62
N VAL A 567 -14.22 -4.89 -18.10
CA VAL A 567 -12.81 -5.15 -17.78
C VAL A 567 -12.34 -6.48 -18.37
N ASP A 568 -11.03 -6.70 -18.40
CA ASP A 568 -10.38 -7.93 -18.81
C ASP A 568 -10.72 -8.33 -20.26
N VAL A 569 -10.64 -7.34 -21.14
CA VAL A 569 -10.90 -7.48 -22.57
C VAL A 569 -9.79 -6.84 -23.40
N LYS A 570 -9.56 -7.42 -24.57
CA LYS A 570 -8.70 -6.87 -25.62
C LYS A 570 -9.53 -6.58 -26.86
N VAL A 571 -9.45 -5.36 -27.33
CA VAL A 571 -10.10 -4.91 -28.56
C VAL A 571 -9.02 -4.71 -29.62
N THR A 572 -9.12 -5.44 -30.72
CA THR A 572 -8.23 -5.30 -31.85
C THR A 572 -8.99 -4.67 -33.01
N LEU A 573 -8.52 -3.52 -33.46
CA LEU A 573 -9.01 -2.88 -34.69
C LEU A 573 -8.36 -3.59 -35.87
N THR A 574 -9.15 -4.37 -36.64
CA THR A 574 -8.66 -5.21 -37.73
C THR A 574 -8.84 -4.58 -39.11
N PHE A 575 -9.91 -3.81 -39.28
CA PHE A 575 -10.26 -3.18 -40.55
C PHE A 575 -11.13 -1.94 -40.28
N GLY A 576 -11.33 -1.15 -41.33
CA GLY A 576 -12.23 -0.03 -41.36
C GLY A 576 -12.29 0.59 -42.75
N SER A 577 -13.08 1.62 -42.88
CA SER A 577 -13.09 2.47 -44.10
C SER A 577 -13.40 3.90 -43.74
N TYR A 578 -12.95 4.82 -44.58
CA TYR A 578 -13.16 6.23 -44.41
C TYR A 578 -13.71 6.88 -45.68
N HIS A 579 -14.23 8.08 -45.55
CA HIS A 579 -14.67 8.91 -46.63
C HIS A 579 -13.91 10.25 -46.58
N GLU A 580 -13.27 10.64 -47.67
CA GLU A 580 -12.37 11.80 -47.69
C GLU A 580 -12.98 13.11 -47.19
N VAL A 581 -14.30 13.30 -47.37
CA VAL A 581 -15.00 14.53 -47.02
C VAL A 581 -15.78 14.40 -45.69
N ASP A 582 -16.39 13.22 -45.42
CA ASP A 582 -17.36 13.04 -44.36
C ASP A 582 -16.78 12.34 -43.10
N SER A 583 -15.54 11.87 -43.18
CA SER A 583 -14.88 11.27 -42.00
C SER A 583 -14.36 12.34 -41.04
N SER A 584 -14.53 12.06 -39.74
CA SER A 584 -14.10 12.93 -38.65
C SER A 584 -13.74 12.09 -37.43
N GLU A 585 -13.00 12.69 -36.50
CA GLU A 585 -12.71 12.07 -35.20
C GLU A 585 -13.98 11.65 -34.45
N LEU A 586 -15.01 12.53 -34.48
CA LEU A 586 -16.31 12.22 -33.82
C LEU A 586 -16.98 11.03 -34.50
N ALA A 587 -16.98 10.93 -35.83
CA ALA A 587 -17.59 9.83 -36.56
C ALA A 587 -16.91 8.50 -36.25
N PHE A 588 -15.58 8.46 -36.20
CA PHE A 588 -14.82 7.26 -35.80
C PHE A 588 -15.00 6.90 -34.32
N LYS A 589 -15.04 7.89 -33.43
CA LYS A 589 -15.36 7.66 -32.03
C LYS A 589 -16.73 7.00 -31.85
N MET A 590 -17.76 7.52 -32.52
CA MET A 590 -19.10 6.97 -32.47
C MET A 590 -19.18 5.56 -33.10
N ALA A 591 -18.49 5.35 -34.22
CA ALA A 591 -18.38 4.03 -34.83
C ALA A 591 -17.72 3.01 -33.92
N ALA A 592 -16.68 3.42 -33.19
CA ALA A 592 -16.00 2.60 -32.19
C ALA A 592 -16.92 2.22 -31.02
N ILE A 593 -17.70 3.17 -30.51
CA ILE A 593 -18.69 2.92 -29.45
C ILE A 593 -19.72 1.89 -29.89
N PHE A 594 -20.29 2.05 -31.08
CA PHE A 594 -21.29 1.10 -31.60
C PHE A 594 -20.68 -0.27 -31.87
N GLY A 595 -19.49 -0.31 -32.48
CA GLY A 595 -18.79 -1.57 -32.77
C GLY A 595 -18.43 -2.34 -31.51
N PHE A 596 -17.94 -1.65 -30.49
CA PHE A 596 -17.63 -2.30 -29.22
C PHE A 596 -18.87 -2.85 -28.52
N LYS A 597 -19.94 -2.06 -28.43
CA LYS A 597 -21.19 -2.49 -27.80
C LYS A 597 -21.79 -3.72 -28.51
N GLU A 598 -21.76 -3.75 -29.82
CA GLU A 598 -22.22 -4.89 -30.61
C GLU A 598 -21.31 -6.12 -30.39
N ALA A 599 -19.99 -5.95 -30.41
CA ALA A 599 -19.05 -7.01 -30.12
C ALA A 599 -19.23 -7.60 -28.72
N ALA A 600 -19.36 -6.76 -27.71
CA ALA A 600 -19.55 -7.18 -26.32
C ALA A 600 -20.86 -7.95 -26.12
N LYS A 601 -21.98 -7.52 -26.76
CA LYS A 601 -23.24 -8.27 -26.72
C LYS A 601 -23.12 -9.67 -27.30
N ARG A 602 -22.36 -9.85 -28.37
CA ARG A 602 -22.14 -11.16 -29.01
C ARG A 602 -21.13 -12.05 -28.26
N ALA A 603 -20.27 -11.45 -27.45
CA ALA A 603 -19.19 -12.11 -26.76
C ALA A 603 -19.61 -12.79 -25.42
N SER A 604 -20.89 -13.00 -25.19
CA SER A 604 -21.44 -13.55 -23.94
C SER A 604 -21.01 -12.75 -22.70
N PRO A 605 -21.53 -11.52 -22.57
CA PRO A 605 -21.17 -10.66 -21.45
C PRO A 605 -21.72 -11.19 -20.12
N VAL A 606 -20.97 -11.01 -19.04
CA VAL A 606 -21.30 -11.47 -17.69
C VAL A 606 -21.03 -10.35 -16.67
N ILE A 607 -21.73 -10.41 -15.53
CA ILE A 607 -21.50 -9.54 -14.38
C ILE A 607 -20.42 -10.15 -13.50
N LEU A 608 -19.46 -9.32 -13.08
CA LEU A 608 -18.47 -9.66 -12.08
C LEU A 608 -18.82 -9.00 -10.74
N GLU A 609 -18.72 -9.75 -9.67
CA GLU A 609 -18.89 -9.29 -8.30
C GLU A 609 -17.57 -9.32 -7.53
N PRO A 610 -17.31 -8.34 -6.63
CA PRO A 610 -16.12 -8.37 -5.79
C PRO A 610 -16.26 -9.46 -4.73
N VAL A 611 -15.21 -10.27 -4.60
CA VAL A 611 -15.06 -11.33 -3.59
C VAL A 611 -14.04 -10.90 -2.57
N MET A 612 -14.41 -11.02 -1.30
CA MET A 612 -13.60 -10.66 -0.16
C MET A 612 -12.93 -11.88 0.44
N SER A 613 -11.67 -11.74 0.84
CA SER A 613 -11.00 -12.67 1.74
C SER A 613 -11.41 -12.32 3.16
N VAL A 614 -12.11 -13.23 3.82
CA VAL A 614 -12.62 -13.05 5.18
C VAL A 614 -11.90 -14.00 6.11
N GLU A 615 -11.41 -13.48 7.22
CA GLU A 615 -10.86 -14.29 8.31
C GLU A 615 -11.59 -13.95 9.60
N VAL A 616 -12.12 -14.97 10.27
CA VAL A 616 -12.85 -14.85 11.52
C VAL A 616 -12.09 -15.56 12.63
N GLU A 617 -11.77 -14.81 13.69
CA GLU A 617 -11.21 -15.35 14.92
C GLU A 617 -12.35 -15.55 15.92
N THR A 618 -12.55 -16.78 16.36
CA THR A 618 -13.68 -17.14 17.23
C THR A 618 -13.31 -18.19 18.26
N PRO A 619 -13.92 -18.16 19.47
CA PRO A 619 -13.87 -19.31 20.37
C PRO A 619 -14.38 -20.58 19.68
N GLU A 620 -13.82 -21.73 20.02
CA GLU A 620 -14.15 -23.02 19.42
C GLU A 620 -15.65 -23.34 19.45
N GLU A 621 -16.33 -22.97 20.54
CA GLU A 621 -17.77 -23.19 20.71
C GLU A 621 -18.65 -22.52 19.66
N TYR A 622 -18.19 -21.43 19.02
CA TYR A 622 -18.93 -20.70 17.98
C TYR A 622 -18.44 -21.03 16.56
N ALA A 623 -17.35 -21.76 16.41
CA ALA A 623 -16.72 -22.01 15.11
C ALA A 623 -17.69 -22.66 14.09
N GLY A 624 -18.49 -23.62 14.54
CA GLY A 624 -19.50 -24.29 13.69
C GLY A 624 -20.57 -23.32 13.19
N ASN A 625 -21.06 -22.44 14.06
CA ASN A 625 -22.07 -21.44 13.72
C ASN A 625 -21.50 -20.39 12.74
N VAL A 626 -20.26 -19.96 12.97
CA VAL A 626 -19.56 -19.02 12.07
C VAL A 626 -19.35 -19.63 10.69
N MET A 627 -18.90 -20.88 10.60
CA MET A 627 -18.76 -21.57 9.30
C MET A 627 -20.09 -21.71 8.58
N GLY A 628 -21.14 -22.07 9.31
CA GLY A 628 -22.51 -22.18 8.76
C GLY A 628 -23.02 -20.85 8.22
N ASP A 629 -22.80 -19.76 8.95
CA ASP A 629 -23.20 -18.42 8.52
C ASP A 629 -22.41 -17.96 7.28
N LEU A 630 -21.09 -18.12 7.28
CA LEU A 630 -20.26 -17.78 6.10
C LEU A 630 -20.70 -18.59 4.85
N SER A 631 -21.00 -19.85 5.02
CA SER A 631 -21.51 -20.70 3.93
C SER A 631 -22.88 -20.23 3.44
N SER A 632 -23.78 -19.79 4.33
CA SER A 632 -25.08 -19.21 3.97
C SER A 632 -24.97 -17.91 3.19
N ARG A 633 -23.86 -17.20 3.34
CA ARG A 633 -23.50 -15.98 2.58
C ARG A 633 -22.79 -16.26 1.27
N ARG A 634 -22.97 -17.42 0.70
CA ARG A 634 -22.27 -17.86 -0.52
C ARG A 634 -20.73 -17.92 -0.34
N GLY A 635 -20.27 -18.01 0.89
CA GLY A 635 -18.86 -18.09 1.24
C GLY A 635 -18.28 -19.47 0.93
N LEU A 636 -17.10 -19.47 0.34
CA LEU A 636 -16.27 -20.67 0.18
C LEU A 636 -15.29 -20.74 1.34
N VAL A 637 -15.57 -21.58 2.34
CA VAL A 637 -14.67 -21.80 3.47
C VAL A 637 -13.44 -22.54 2.96
N GLN A 638 -12.25 -21.93 3.15
CA GLN A 638 -10.98 -22.47 2.67
C GLN A 638 -10.24 -23.28 3.71
N GLY A 639 -10.45 -22.99 4.98
CA GLY A 639 -9.78 -23.69 6.06
C GLY A 639 -10.15 -23.16 7.45
N MET A 640 -9.74 -23.94 8.44
CA MET A 640 -9.86 -23.61 9.84
C MET A 640 -8.56 -24.00 10.53
N GLU A 641 -7.99 -23.07 11.31
CA GLU A 641 -6.76 -23.26 12.07
C GLU A 641 -7.01 -23.05 13.56
N GLU A 642 -6.18 -23.65 14.39
CA GLU A 642 -6.25 -23.47 15.84
C GLU A 642 -5.51 -22.21 16.27
N MET A 643 -6.14 -21.46 17.19
CA MET A 643 -5.49 -20.33 17.86
C MET A 643 -4.76 -20.78 19.12
N VAL A 644 -3.65 -20.14 19.40
CA VAL A 644 -2.96 -20.28 20.66
C VAL A 644 -3.82 -19.64 21.77
N GLY A 645 -4.09 -20.41 22.81
CA GLY A 645 -4.98 -19.97 23.90
C GLY A 645 -6.43 -20.47 23.79
N GLY A 646 -6.72 -21.27 22.76
CA GLY A 646 -8.04 -21.88 22.53
C GLY A 646 -8.96 -20.99 21.70
N GLY A 647 -9.33 -21.48 20.55
CA GLY A 647 -10.16 -20.83 19.55
C GLY A 647 -9.80 -21.26 18.15
N LYS A 648 -10.53 -20.78 17.17
CA LYS A 648 -10.36 -21.13 15.76
C LYS A 648 -10.26 -19.87 14.89
N ILE A 649 -9.42 -19.97 13.85
CA ILE A 649 -9.36 -19.00 12.75
C ILE A 649 -10.04 -19.65 11.56
N ILE A 650 -11.10 -19.03 11.06
CA ILE A 650 -11.86 -19.51 9.90
C ILE A 650 -11.58 -18.58 8.73
N ARG A 651 -11.13 -19.14 7.61
CA ARG A 651 -10.88 -18.40 6.38
C ARG A 651 -11.91 -18.76 5.33
N ALA A 652 -12.47 -17.74 4.70
CA ALA A 652 -13.44 -17.91 3.63
C ALA A 652 -13.30 -16.83 2.55
N GLU A 653 -13.73 -17.15 1.35
CA GLU A 653 -13.97 -16.18 0.28
C GLU A 653 -15.47 -15.92 0.18
N VAL A 654 -15.88 -14.67 0.39
CA VAL A 654 -17.28 -14.31 0.44
C VAL A 654 -17.55 -13.11 -0.46
N PRO A 655 -18.63 -13.12 -1.28
CA PRO A 655 -19.00 -11.93 -2.05
C PRO A 655 -19.31 -10.73 -1.14
N LEU A 656 -18.81 -9.57 -1.51
CA LEU A 656 -18.98 -8.34 -0.70
C LEU A 656 -20.45 -8.03 -0.42
N SER A 657 -21.34 -8.26 -1.38
CA SER A 657 -22.79 -8.04 -1.22
C SER A 657 -23.42 -8.79 -0.04
N GLU A 658 -22.83 -9.91 0.34
CA GLU A 658 -23.29 -10.76 1.45
C GLU A 658 -22.69 -10.36 2.81
N MET A 659 -21.70 -9.45 2.81
CA MET A 659 -20.95 -9.09 4.02
C MET A 659 -21.47 -7.83 4.71
N PHE A 660 -22.38 -7.09 4.12
CA PHE A 660 -22.95 -5.91 4.77
C PHE A 660 -23.69 -6.30 6.06
N GLY A 661 -23.38 -5.58 7.14
CA GLY A 661 -23.94 -5.86 8.46
C GLY A 661 -23.36 -7.09 9.17
N TYR A 662 -22.34 -7.75 8.60
CA TYR A 662 -21.76 -8.96 9.17
C TYR A 662 -21.22 -8.76 10.59
N SER A 663 -20.63 -7.62 10.90
CA SER A 663 -20.10 -7.30 12.24
C SER A 663 -21.17 -7.46 13.33
N THR A 664 -22.39 -7.00 13.05
CA THR A 664 -23.52 -7.11 14.00
C THR A 664 -23.94 -8.57 14.18
N VAL A 665 -24.05 -9.33 13.09
CA VAL A 665 -24.42 -10.75 13.13
C VAL A 665 -23.36 -11.56 13.85
N LEU A 666 -22.10 -11.36 13.54
CA LEU A 666 -20.99 -12.05 14.19
C LEU A 666 -20.93 -11.76 15.71
N ARG A 667 -21.10 -10.50 16.09
CA ARG A 667 -21.13 -10.09 17.49
C ARG A 667 -22.30 -10.73 18.25
N SER A 668 -23.48 -10.77 17.64
CA SER A 668 -24.66 -11.44 18.21
C SER A 668 -24.46 -12.95 18.36
N MET A 669 -23.90 -13.60 17.33
CA MET A 669 -23.67 -15.05 17.28
C MET A 669 -22.60 -15.52 18.28
N SER A 670 -21.58 -14.70 18.52
CA SER A 670 -20.42 -15.03 19.35
C SER A 670 -20.44 -14.36 20.73
N GLN A 671 -21.55 -13.72 21.11
CA GLN A 671 -21.67 -12.94 22.34
C GLN A 671 -20.55 -11.88 22.47
N GLY A 672 -20.16 -11.27 21.34
CA GLY A 672 -19.11 -10.27 21.27
C GLY A 672 -17.67 -10.82 21.33
N ARG A 673 -17.49 -12.13 21.34
CA ARG A 673 -16.17 -12.78 21.54
C ARG A 673 -15.43 -13.09 20.24
N ALA A 674 -16.09 -13.02 19.09
CA ALA A 674 -15.46 -13.19 17.78
C ALA A 674 -15.15 -11.85 17.13
N THR A 675 -14.06 -11.82 16.39
CA THR A 675 -13.65 -10.70 15.54
C THR A 675 -13.42 -11.16 14.11
N TYR A 676 -13.50 -10.26 13.14
CA TYR A 676 -13.19 -10.61 11.76
C TYR A 676 -12.41 -9.50 11.07
N THR A 677 -11.67 -9.90 10.06
CA THR A 677 -11.05 -9.00 9.08
C THR A 677 -11.54 -9.37 7.69
N MET A 678 -11.61 -8.40 6.82
CA MET A 678 -12.09 -8.58 5.45
C MET A 678 -11.28 -7.69 4.53
N GLU A 679 -10.76 -8.26 3.44
CA GLU A 679 -10.05 -7.52 2.40
C GLU A 679 -10.52 -7.93 1.00
N PHE A 680 -10.44 -7.01 0.05
CA PHE A 680 -10.75 -7.32 -1.35
C PHE A 680 -9.72 -8.32 -1.90
N LYS A 681 -10.20 -9.38 -2.51
CA LYS A 681 -9.34 -10.41 -3.13
C LYS A 681 -9.34 -10.30 -4.65
N HIS A 682 -10.49 -10.46 -5.27
CA HIS A 682 -10.64 -10.42 -6.74
C HIS A 682 -12.11 -10.23 -7.13
N TYR A 683 -12.33 -9.95 -8.42
CA TYR A 683 -13.65 -10.04 -9.02
C TYR A 683 -13.88 -11.46 -9.54
N ALA A 684 -15.06 -11.99 -9.30
CA ALA A 684 -15.51 -13.27 -9.82
C ALA A 684 -16.86 -13.14 -10.49
N GLU A 685 -17.18 -14.08 -11.39
CA GLU A 685 -18.47 -14.09 -12.05
C GLU A 685 -19.60 -14.32 -11.08
N ALA A 686 -20.60 -13.43 -11.11
CA ALA A 686 -21.81 -13.57 -10.31
C ALA A 686 -22.66 -14.76 -10.81
N PRO A 687 -23.25 -15.57 -9.90
CA PRO A 687 -24.23 -16.57 -10.28
C PRO A 687 -25.39 -15.96 -11.07
N ARG A 688 -25.99 -16.74 -11.96
CA ARG A 688 -27.01 -16.26 -12.90
C ARG A 688 -28.18 -15.54 -12.21
N ASN A 689 -28.69 -16.09 -11.13
CA ASN A 689 -29.77 -15.48 -10.36
C ASN A 689 -29.37 -14.13 -9.75
N VAL A 690 -28.13 -13.97 -9.30
CA VAL A 690 -27.58 -12.72 -8.78
C VAL A 690 -27.38 -11.72 -9.91
N ALA A 691 -26.80 -12.14 -11.03
CA ALA A 691 -26.60 -11.30 -12.21
C ALA A 691 -27.94 -10.79 -12.77
N ASP A 692 -28.95 -11.65 -12.88
CA ASP A 692 -30.28 -11.28 -13.36
C ASP A 692 -30.95 -10.23 -12.44
N ALA A 693 -30.78 -10.38 -11.13
CA ALA A 693 -31.31 -9.41 -10.15
C ALA A 693 -30.59 -8.04 -10.27
N ILE A 694 -29.29 -8.04 -10.50
CA ILE A 694 -28.51 -6.81 -10.68
C ILE A 694 -28.91 -6.10 -11.98
N ILE A 695 -29.06 -6.84 -13.08
CA ILE A 695 -29.50 -6.30 -14.36
C ILE A 695 -30.91 -5.73 -14.28
N ALA A 696 -31.85 -6.46 -13.63
CA ALA A 696 -33.21 -6.00 -13.43
C ALA A 696 -33.33 -4.74 -12.58
N ALA A 697 -32.49 -4.65 -11.52
CA ALA A 697 -32.44 -3.47 -10.65
C ALA A 697 -31.99 -2.19 -11.39
N ARG A 698 -31.13 -2.33 -12.40
CA ARG A 698 -30.69 -1.24 -13.26
C ARG A 698 -31.65 -0.96 -14.42
N GLY A 699 -32.25 -2.01 -15.00
CA GLY A 699 -33.21 -1.90 -16.12
C GLY A 699 -34.56 -1.24 -15.75
N ASN A 700 -34.97 -1.26 -14.48
CA ASN A 700 -36.14 -0.57 -13.97
C ASN A 700 -35.95 0.94 -13.70
N LYS A 701 -34.73 1.46 -13.93
CA LYS A 701 -34.42 2.88 -13.80
C LYS A 701 -34.28 3.62 -15.15
N GLY A 702 -34.65 2.95 -16.25
CA GLY A 702 -34.69 3.54 -17.59
C GLY A 702 -36.09 3.95 -18.03
#